data_4464f963963c0f97c188f5b826c27e28
#
_entry.id   4464f963963c0f97c188f5b826c27e28
#
_cell.length_a   1.000
_cell.length_b   1.000
_cell.length_c   1.000
_cell.angle_alpha   90.00
_cell.angle_beta   90.00
_cell.angle_gamma   90.00
#
_symmetry.space_group_name_H-M   'P 1'
#
loop_
_entity.id
_entity.type
_entity.pdbx_description
1 polymer ?
#
loop_
_entity_poly.entity_id
_entity_poly.type
_entity_poly.pdbx_seq_one_letter_code
_entity_poly.pdbx_strand_id
1 'polypeptide(L)'
;MRESSTPRGVFSRSVFSLTLAASLVALPSAVLAQDKAGGPPAGAAAGAAAGERPSGLPKMEEVLKELSAVPSSGGAGLMTFYRHDSSDPSKDHTRLLVLVPRALQNTDLMMANSISRGPNFGFPLDDGVMIRWEQSGNRLLLIAPDTRLKAESPNVINAAVNNTYRPTILAGFPILAVDNGGGVLFDISPMLFSGASGIGIPAPLVRRDLSRITKVKSFPENVLVDVDIAVGAPGQPGNTTVGVSYAFRRLPALGSYTPRMADERVGYFTTVRQDWTTKYSERDTIQRYVNRWNVKKQDPSLELSPPEKPIVFVVEKTVPIQFRKYVAEGILDWNNAFEKIGISGAIVVQQQTDDNEFKDIDPEDARYNFIRWIVTGQGFAMGPSRPDPRTGQLLDADIIFDDSMVRFYVEDLDIFGPKALSAELGNSMIEFFRDNPAFLPTGVELGKVDRELIRASGEQLLRDTAEGPGTSDNAVARWTKRTRENRECSIGNGLRNQINLARLAAAAAGGGKKLPERLVGQIIKDIMAHEVGHTLGLRHNFKGSVWLTNEEIKKARDAGTPTWASVMDYNPLLYFPGDKIEELKYITSPGIGPYDYWAIDYGYSAPASGKSESDHLLAIAARNTEKGLLYATDEDVVGLTSPDPTANRFDMGADPVAWAKMRIEFADGLLKTLPEWAVQKDDPNYYLRDIYSRLMFERVRYIPFAARQVTGQIQSRSRASDPNAPAAFTLIDPKVQRETLKFINDTLFTEEFFNKDAAVLNKLGVSRWSDWASTPAGRTDFPVHAAVLSYQTGTLAALTNAMALQRVYDAERKSAAEDKFTVAELITSVRDGIWSDLERAGGRFTDAKPMIPSFRRNLQLQYLQNVLSLAELKSTSPVSADVQNMIRLSMRELSGNIGKAMEGKDRLDFATRAHLTEAKTRIDRIIDAPYVPGGAGGGGTIIMMMGREGEAGLPPTGPAAPTGN
;
A
#
# COMPACT_ATOMS: atom_id res chain seq x y z
N MET A 1 -58.95 -9.45 -28.94
CA MET A 1 -59.91 -10.29 -28.17
C MET A 1 -59.33 -10.52 -26.82
N ARG A 2 -60.03 -10.02 -25.81
CA ARG A 2 -60.02 -10.33 -24.36
C ARG A 2 -58.65 -10.29 -23.65
N GLU A 3 -58.32 -9.21 -22.91
CA GLU A 3 -58.85 -8.78 -21.58
C GLU A 3 -58.77 -9.89 -20.54
N SER A 4 -57.95 -9.60 -19.49
CA SER A 4 -58.36 -9.40 -18.09
C SER A 4 -57.11 -9.33 -17.21
N SER A 5 -56.83 -8.27 -16.53
CA SER A 5 -57.30 -7.66 -15.28
C SER A 5 -56.32 -7.99 -14.11
N THR A 6 -55.77 -6.90 -13.61
CA THR A 6 -55.08 -6.78 -12.29
C THR A 6 -55.99 -7.16 -11.11
N PRO A 7 -55.39 -7.47 -9.95
CA PRO A 7 -55.64 -6.52 -8.86
C PRO A 7 -54.42 -6.14 -8.03
N ARG A 8 -54.47 -4.89 -7.56
CA ARG A 8 -53.64 -4.27 -6.57
C ARG A 8 -53.86 -4.95 -5.20
N GLY A 9 -52.79 -5.29 -4.54
CA GLY A 9 -52.76 -5.65 -3.11
C GLY A 9 -51.88 -4.67 -2.34
N VAL A 10 -52.55 -3.86 -1.53
CA VAL A 10 -51.94 -3.03 -0.50
C VAL A 10 -51.46 -3.93 0.62
N PHE A 11 -50.16 -3.84 1.00
CA PHE A 11 -49.73 -4.41 2.28
C PHE A 11 -49.03 -3.36 3.14
N SER A 12 -49.59 -3.25 4.32
CA SER A 12 -49.26 -2.39 5.44
C SER A 12 -47.87 -2.67 6.05
N ARG A 13 -47.23 -1.59 6.48
CA ARG A 13 -46.06 -1.63 7.36
C ARG A 13 -46.40 -2.27 8.69
N SER A 14 -45.73 -3.37 9.04
CA SER A 14 -45.72 -3.87 10.43
C SER A 14 -44.30 -3.72 10.97
N VAL A 15 -44.18 -2.89 11.98
CA VAL A 15 -43.00 -2.70 12.80
C VAL A 15 -42.90 -3.92 13.73
N PHE A 16 -41.83 -4.70 13.62
CA PHE A 16 -41.48 -5.72 14.61
C PHE A 16 -40.39 -5.18 15.52
N SER A 17 -40.77 -4.84 16.74
CA SER A 17 -39.86 -4.62 17.86
C SER A 17 -39.46 -6.00 18.42
N LEU A 18 -38.20 -6.38 18.34
CA LEU A 18 -37.67 -7.52 19.07
C LEU A 18 -37.17 -7.06 20.42
N THR A 19 -37.91 -7.42 21.45
CA THR A 19 -37.47 -7.30 22.85
C THR A 19 -36.60 -8.50 23.20
N LEU A 20 -35.35 -8.25 23.53
CA LEU A 20 -34.44 -9.26 24.06
C LEU A 20 -34.67 -9.39 25.55
N ALA A 21 -35.24 -10.51 25.98
CA ALA A 21 -35.37 -10.86 27.39
C ALA A 21 -34.06 -11.44 27.90
N ALA A 22 -33.39 -10.72 28.78
CA ALA A 22 -32.22 -11.24 29.52
C ALA A 22 -32.72 -12.09 30.69
N SER A 23 -32.46 -13.39 30.65
CA SER A 23 -32.70 -14.29 31.77
C SER A 23 -31.54 -14.21 32.76
N LEU A 24 -31.76 -13.54 33.89
CA LEU A 24 -30.88 -13.60 35.06
C LEU A 24 -31.09 -14.95 35.77
N VAL A 25 -30.07 -15.76 35.80
CA VAL A 25 -29.98 -16.93 36.69
C VAL A 25 -29.30 -16.47 37.97
N ALA A 26 -30.06 -16.46 39.07
CA ALA A 26 -29.53 -16.19 40.39
C ALA A 26 -28.78 -17.39 40.95
N LEU A 27 -27.54 -17.21 41.36
CA LEU A 27 -26.77 -18.15 42.20
C LEU A 27 -26.85 -17.71 43.67
N PRO A 28 -26.94 -18.64 44.62
CA PRO A 28 -27.13 -18.32 46.04
C PRO A 28 -25.82 -17.87 46.69
N SER A 29 -25.96 -16.86 47.53
CA SER A 29 -24.91 -16.30 48.40
C SER A 29 -24.49 -17.32 49.46
N ALA A 30 -23.21 -17.65 49.53
CA ALA A 30 -22.58 -18.35 50.64
C ALA A 30 -21.79 -17.34 51.48
N VAL A 31 -22.01 -17.41 52.75
CA VAL A 31 -21.62 -16.54 53.85
C VAL A 31 -20.10 -16.54 54.02
N LEU A 32 -19.54 -15.33 54.15
CA LEU A 32 -18.16 -15.06 54.55
C LEU A 32 -18.01 -15.30 56.07
N ALA A 33 -17.04 -16.17 56.38
CA ALA A 33 -16.46 -16.18 57.75
C ALA A 33 -15.10 -15.47 57.70
N GLN A 34 -14.96 -14.43 58.46
CA GLN A 34 -13.68 -13.76 58.78
C GLN A 34 -12.83 -14.64 59.67
N ASP A 35 -11.53 -14.80 59.33
CA ASP A 35 -10.53 -15.04 60.37
C ASP A 35 -9.20 -14.31 60.09
N LYS A 36 -8.53 -14.02 61.19
CA LYS A 36 -7.61 -12.94 61.49
C LYS A 36 -6.23 -13.03 60.85
N ALA A 37 -5.63 -11.87 60.79
CA ALA A 37 -4.28 -11.53 60.40
C ALA A 37 -3.15 -12.31 61.11
N GLY A 38 -2.13 -12.69 60.33
CA GLY A 38 -0.82 -13.05 60.82
C GLY A 38 0.24 -12.61 59.81
N GLY A 39 1.17 -11.72 60.26
CA GLY A 39 2.19 -11.13 59.40
C GLY A 39 3.31 -12.11 59.02
N PRO A 40 4.19 -11.73 58.07
CA PRO A 40 5.11 -12.62 57.40
C PRO A 40 6.44 -12.83 58.19
N PRO A 41 7.06 -13.98 58.09
CA PRO A 41 8.47 -14.14 58.37
C PRO A 41 9.34 -14.03 57.10
N ALA A 42 10.46 -13.37 57.25
CA ALA A 42 11.51 -13.18 56.27
C ALA A 42 12.34 -14.45 56.03
N GLY A 43 12.70 -14.66 54.78
CA GLY A 43 13.97 -15.24 54.39
C GLY A 43 14.05 -16.78 54.37
N ALA A 44 14.00 -17.40 53.19
CA ALA A 44 14.78 -18.60 52.93
C ALA A 44 15.09 -18.72 51.42
N ALA A 45 16.33 -19.06 51.16
CA ALA A 45 16.93 -19.21 49.85
C ALA A 45 16.24 -20.29 49.03
N ALA A 46 16.05 -20.02 47.72
CA ALA A 46 15.44 -20.93 46.78
C ALA A 46 16.36 -22.10 46.44
N GLY A 47 16.02 -23.24 47.01
CA GLY A 47 16.39 -24.54 46.45
C GLY A 47 15.38 -24.87 45.32
N ALA A 48 15.87 -25.24 44.15
CA ALA A 48 15.06 -25.68 43.06
C ALA A 48 14.30 -26.98 43.44
N ALA A 49 13.01 -26.82 43.82
CA ALA A 49 12.14 -27.98 44.04
C ALA A 49 11.66 -28.51 42.70
N ALA A 50 11.89 -29.81 42.43
CA ALA A 50 11.28 -30.58 41.37
C ALA A 50 9.73 -30.39 41.44
N GLY A 51 9.12 -29.89 40.38
CA GLY A 51 7.68 -29.59 40.36
C GLY A 51 6.85 -30.84 40.59
N GLU A 52 6.01 -30.79 41.62
CA GLU A 52 5.04 -31.88 41.88
C GLU A 52 4.10 -32.02 40.66
N ARG A 53 3.99 -33.27 40.19
CA ARG A 53 3.04 -33.63 39.13
C ARG A 53 1.62 -33.38 39.63
N PRO A 54 0.74 -32.73 38.84
CA PRO A 54 -0.68 -32.70 39.20
C PRO A 54 -1.19 -34.12 39.35
N SER A 55 -1.81 -34.47 40.45
CA SER A 55 -2.35 -35.79 40.73
C SER A 55 -3.43 -36.14 39.72
N GLY A 56 -3.26 -37.24 38.95
CA GLY A 56 -4.27 -37.72 38.01
C GLY A 56 -3.90 -37.64 36.52
N LEU A 57 -2.75 -37.07 36.13
CA LEU A 57 -2.33 -37.11 34.71
C LEU A 57 -1.66 -38.46 34.37
N PRO A 58 -1.86 -39.00 33.15
CA PRO A 58 -1.19 -40.21 32.69
C PRO A 58 0.33 -40.01 32.57
N LYS A 59 1.09 -41.10 32.57
CA LYS A 59 2.53 -41.00 32.33
C LYS A 59 2.81 -40.63 30.88
N MET A 60 3.91 -39.89 30.66
CA MET A 60 4.36 -39.45 29.33
C MET A 60 4.43 -40.64 28.34
N GLU A 61 5.01 -41.73 28.76
CA GLU A 61 5.17 -42.93 27.94
C GLU A 61 3.82 -43.53 27.49
N GLU A 62 2.79 -43.43 28.31
CA GLU A 62 1.45 -43.91 27.97
C GLU A 62 0.81 -43.04 26.89
N VAL A 63 0.96 -41.71 26.98
CA VAL A 63 0.42 -40.74 26.00
C VAL A 63 1.15 -40.84 24.66
N LEU A 64 2.45 -41.11 24.69
CA LEU A 64 3.33 -41.15 23.51
C LEU A 64 3.49 -42.56 22.90
N LYS A 65 2.79 -43.58 23.37
CA LYS A 65 3.01 -44.99 22.99
C LYS A 65 3.06 -45.25 21.48
N GLU A 66 2.28 -44.52 20.68
CA GLU A 66 2.21 -44.68 19.22
C GLU A 66 2.76 -43.47 18.44
N LEU A 67 3.43 -42.57 19.13
CA LEU A 67 3.92 -41.33 18.55
C LEU A 67 5.45 -41.29 18.60
N SER A 68 6.04 -40.80 17.54
CA SER A 68 7.48 -40.61 17.43
C SER A 68 7.84 -39.13 17.53
N ALA A 69 8.94 -38.85 18.21
CA ALA A 69 9.49 -37.49 18.26
C ALA A 69 9.99 -37.05 16.88
N VAL A 70 9.67 -35.81 16.49
CA VAL A 70 10.22 -35.22 15.30
C VAL A 70 11.68 -34.85 15.57
N PRO A 71 12.64 -35.31 14.75
CA PRO A 71 14.05 -34.99 14.93
C PRO A 71 14.32 -33.49 14.91
N SER A 72 15.17 -33.02 15.82
CA SER A 72 15.66 -31.66 15.80
C SER A 72 16.95 -31.57 14.96
N SER A 73 17.09 -30.48 14.19
CA SER A 73 18.28 -30.22 13.39
C SER A 73 19.16 -29.15 14.06
N GLY A 74 20.47 -29.35 14.12
CA GLY A 74 21.41 -28.37 14.65
C GLY A 74 21.49 -28.30 16.17
N GLY A 75 20.98 -29.30 16.91
CA GLY A 75 21.00 -29.37 18.37
C GLY A 75 19.65 -29.68 19.01
N ALA A 76 19.51 -29.48 20.32
CA ALA A 76 18.24 -29.66 21.01
C ALA A 76 17.23 -28.64 20.52
N GLY A 77 16.06 -29.08 20.09
CA GLY A 77 15.01 -28.23 19.55
C GLY A 77 14.40 -27.28 20.59
N LEU A 78 13.91 -26.14 20.16
CA LEU A 78 13.19 -25.16 20.98
C LEU A 78 12.02 -25.80 21.71
N MET A 79 11.24 -26.61 21.02
CA MET A 79 10.15 -27.46 21.52
C MET A 79 10.24 -28.83 20.85
N THR A 80 9.74 -29.85 21.51
CA THR A 80 9.71 -31.20 20.94
C THR A 80 8.30 -31.53 20.45
N PHE A 81 8.20 -31.97 19.20
CA PHE A 81 6.95 -32.36 18.58
C PHE A 81 6.86 -33.90 18.49
N TYR A 82 5.65 -34.43 18.65
CA TYR A 82 5.36 -35.84 18.51
C TYR A 82 4.19 -36.06 17.57
N ARG A 83 4.34 -36.99 16.62
CA ARG A 83 3.28 -37.34 15.66
C ARG A 83 3.35 -38.80 15.32
N HIS A 84 2.29 -39.34 14.72
CA HIS A 84 2.32 -40.65 14.12
C HIS A 84 3.31 -40.74 12.97
N ASP A 85 3.82 -41.94 12.70
CA ASP A 85 4.65 -42.19 11.52
C ASP A 85 3.89 -41.78 10.25
N SER A 86 4.47 -40.88 9.48
CA SER A 86 3.85 -40.37 8.25
C SER A 86 3.70 -41.42 7.14
N SER A 87 4.38 -42.54 7.26
CA SER A 87 4.27 -43.67 6.32
C SER A 87 3.09 -44.57 6.60
N ASP A 88 2.46 -44.51 7.78
CA ASP A 88 1.30 -45.36 8.14
C ASP A 88 -0.04 -44.67 7.79
N PRO A 89 -0.71 -45.07 6.70
CA PRO A 89 -1.95 -44.40 6.27
C PRO A 89 -3.14 -44.68 7.18
N SER A 90 -3.02 -45.62 8.16
CA SER A 90 -4.08 -45.95 9.11
C SER A 90 -4.16 -44.99 10.29
N LYS A 91 -3.16 -44.11 10.45
CA LYS A 91 -3.04 -43.20 11.60
C LYS A 91 -3.56 -41.80 11.30
N ASP A 92 -3.94 -41.09 12.34
CA ASP A 92 -4.38 -39.69 12.24
C ASP A 92 -3.19 -38.73 12.07
N HIS A 93 -2.95 -38.31 10.84
CA HIS A 93 -1.89 -37.35 10.49
C HIS A 93 -2.27 -35.90 10.75
N THR A 94 -3.46 -35.63 11.28
CA THR A 94 -3.87 -34.27 11.69
C THR A 94 -3.54 -34.00 13.15
N ARG A 95 -3.04 -34.97 13.90
CA ARG A 95 -2.70 -34.85 15.31
C ARG A 95 -1.23 -34.53 15.51
N LEU A 96 -0.95 -33.48 16.30
CA LEU A 96 0.40 -33.03 16.64
C LEU A 96 0.46 -32.67 18.12
N LEU A 97 1.25 -33.45 18.88
CA LEU A 97 1.52 -33.15 20.27
C LEU A 97 2.81 -32.31 20.37
N VAL A 98 2.84 -31.39 21.33
CA VAL A 98 3.99 -30.52 21.61
C VAL A 98 4.36 -30.63 23.07
N LEU A 99 5.64 -30.84 23.34
CA LEU A 99 6.26 -30.67 24.65
C LEU A 99 6.92 -29.30 24.73
N VAL A 100 6.37 -28.42 25.56
CA VAL A 100 6.95 -27.12 25.90
C VAL A 100 7.81 -27.29 27.15
N PRO A 101 9.15 -27.15 27.06
CA PRO A 101 10.04 -27.24 28.21
C PRO A 101 9.71 -26.22 29.28
N ARG A 102 9.98 -26.55 30.56
CA ARG A 102 9.77 -25.64 31.70
C ARG A 102 10.44 -24.27 31.49
N ALA A 103 11.62 -24.27 30.86
CA ALA A 103 12.38 -23.05 30.58
C ALA A 103 11.70 -22.09 29.59
N LEU A 104 10.76 -22.57 28.76
CA LEU A 104 10.00 -21.74 27.83
C LEU A 104 8.66 -21.27 28.40
N GLN A 105 8.19 -21.86 29.51
CA GLN A 105 6.98 -21.38 30.17
C GLN A 105 7.26 -20.02 30.80
N ASN A 106 6.32 -19.07 30.62
CA ASN A 106 6.46 -17.68 31.02
C ASN A 106 7.61 -16.90 30.34
N THR A 107 8.14 -17.43 29.21
CA THR A 107 9.16 -16.76 28.39
C THR A 107 8.51 -16.17 27.14
N ASP A 108 8.93 -14.96 26.76
CA ASP A 108 8.46 -14.32 25.55
C ASP A 108 9.06 -15.00 24.32
N LEU A 109 8.17 -15.41 23.43
CA LEU A 109 8.47 -15.95 22.11
C LEU A 109 7.76 -15.10 21.07
N MET A 110 8.13 -15.23 19.80
CA MET A 110 7.37 -14.70 18.70
C MET A 110 6.73 -15.85 17.93
N MET A 111 5.45 -15.73 17.63
CA MET A 111 4.75 -16.54 16.65
C MET A 111 4.55 -15.70 15.40
N ALA A 112 5.03 -16.21 14.27
CA ALA A 112 4.83 -15.61 12.96
C ALA A 112 4.14 -16.60 12.03
N ASN A 113 3.20 -16.12 11.25
CA ASN A 113 2.44 -16.93 10.31
C ASN A 113 2.67 -16.44 8.90
N SER A 114 2.82 -17.36 7.95
CA SER A 114 2.95 -17.05 6.52
C SER A 114 2.17 -18.04 5.67
N ILE A 115 1.88 -17.65 4.43
CA ILE A 115 1.30 -18.55 3.44
C ILE A 115 2.44 -19.33 2.78
N SER A 116 2.55 -20.61 3.09
CA SER A 116 3.63 -21.46 2.60
C SER A 116 3.33 -22.12 1.25
N ARG A 117 2.04 -22.14 0.81
CA ARG A 117 1.61 -22.74 -0.47
C ARG A 117 0.25 -22.22 -0.90
N GLY A 118 -0.01 -22.29 -2.20
CA GLY A 118 -1.29 -21.89 -2.79
C GLY A 118 -1.35 -20.40 -3.16
N PRO A 119 -2.56 -19.87 -3.31
CA PRO A 119 -2.73 -18.43 -3.62
C PRO A 119 -2.03 -17.56 -2.58
N ASN A 120 -1.30 -16.55 -3.06
CA ASN A 120 -0.50 -15.64 -2.23
C ASN A 120 0.65 -16.33 -1.46
N PHE A 121 1.28 -17.32 -2.07
CA PHE A 121 2.47 -17.98 -1.55
C PHE A 121 3.54 -16.98 -1.11
N GLY A 122 4.09 -17.19 0.08
CA GLY A 122 5.16 -16.37 0.65
C GLY A 122 4.68 -15.17 1.48
N PHE A 123 3.40 -14.80 1.42
CA PHE A 123 2.90 -13.65 2.17
C PHE A 123 2.92 -13.89 3.68
N PRO A 124 3.49 -12.96 4.48
CA PRO A 124 3.28 -12.94 5.90
C PRO A 124 1.83 -12.63 6.21
N LEU A 125 1.24 -13.37 7.14
CA LEU A 125 -0.13 -13.15 7.60
C LEU A 125 -0.22 -12.11 8.71
N ASP A 126 0.91 -11.88 9.40
CA ASP A 126 1.07 -10.90 10.48
C ASP A 126 2.53 -10.41 10.56
N ASP A 127 2.78 -9.38 11.36
CA ASP A 127 4.13 -8.87 11.64
C ASP A 127 4.87 -9.70 12.72
N GLY A 128 4.28 -10.81 13.12
CA GLY A 128 4.70 -11.59 14.28
C GLY A 128 4.02 -11.11 15.57
N VAL A 129 3.45 -12.06 16.29
CA VAL A 129 2.78 -11.82 17.57
C VAL A 129 3.68 -12.30 18.69
N MET A 130 4.00 -11.42 19.66
CA MET A 130 4.65 -11.86 20.88
C MET A 130 3.69 -12.76 21.67
N ILE A 131 4.16 -13.93 22.03
CA ILE A 131 3.38 -14.93 22.75
C ILE A 131 4.11 -15.42 23.98
N ARG A 132 3.36 -16.02 24.89
CA ARG A 132 3.88 -16.67 26.09
C ARG A 132 3.04 -17.90 26.43
N TRP A 133 3.71 -18.97 26.82
CA TRP A 133 3.06 -20.15 27.36
C TRP A 133 2.88 -20.01 28.87
N GLU A 134 1.65 -20.05 29.36
CA GLU A 134 1.35 -19.90 30.79
C GLU A 134 0.49 -21.06 31.28
N GLN A 135 0.95 -21.76 32.32
CA GLN A 135 0.18 -22.84 32.92
C GLN A 135 -0.86 -22.25 33.88
N SER A 136 -2.13 -22.65 33.69
CA SER A 136 -3.25 -22.30 34.53
C SER A 136 -4.03 -23.56 34.93
N GLY A 137 -3.76 -24.08 36.11
CA GLY A 137 -4.32 -25.35 36.58
C GLY A 137 -3.94 -26.52 35.67
N ASN A 138 -4.94 -27.20 35.11
CA ASN A 138 -4.75 -28.32 34.19
C ASN A 138 -4.71 -27.89 32.71
N ARG A 139 -4.53 -26.62 32.42
CA ARG A 139 -4.45 -26.08 31.05
C ARG A 139 -3.16 -25.33 30.83
N LEU A 140 -2.63 -25.39 29.62
CA LEU A 140 -1.61 -24.49 29.11
C LEU A 140 -2.28 -23.45 28.25
N LEU A 141 -2.10 -22.18 28.58
CA LEU A 141 -2.63 -21.05 27.85
C LEU A 141 -1.55 -20.50 26.92
N LEU A 142 -1.94 -20.16 25.69
CA LEU A 142 -1.19 -19.33 24.79
C LEU A 142 -1.71 -17.90 24.93
N ILE A 143 -0.89 -17.02 25.46
CA ILE A 143 -1.26 -15.63 25.69
C ILE A 143 -0.43 -14.70 24.80
N ALA A 144 -1.03 -13.59 24.38
CA ALA A 144 -0.36 -12.48 23.70
C ALA A 144 -0.32 -11.29 24.65
N PRO A 145 0.84 -10.95 25.23
CA PRO A 145 1.02 -9.73 26.01
C PRO A 145 0.82 -8.50 25.11
N ASP A 146 0.22 -7.43 25.65
CA ASP A 146 0.12 -6.18 24.93
C ASP A 146 1.49 -5.47 24.90
N THR A 147 2.16 -5.50 23.76
CA THR A 147 3.50 -4.90 23.58
C THR A 147 3.46 -3.41 23.31
N ARG A 148 2.27 -2.85 23.01
CA ARG A 148 2.12 -1.41 22.73
C ARG A 148 2.30 -0.55 23.97
N LEU A 149 2.16 -1.13 25.15
CA LEU A 149 2.19 -0.42 26.41
C LEU A 149 3.46 -0.75 27.16
N LYS A 150 4.08 0.26 27.75
CA LYS A 150 5.27 0.14 28.60
C LYS A 150 5.00 0.80 29.93
N ALA A 151 5.29 0.08 31.01
CA ALA A 151 5.39 0.63 32.36
C ALA A 151 6.52 -0.10 33.07
N GLU A 152 7.56 0.61 33.51
CA GLU A 152 8.72 0.00 34.15
C GLU A 152 8.42 -0.28 35.62
N SER A 153 8.75 -1.49 36.07
CA SER A 153 8.75 -1.85 37.50
C SER A 153 10.01 -1.29 38.19
N PRO A 154 9.92 -0.71 39.40
CA PRO A 154 8.82 -0.77 40.37
C PRO A 154 7.84 0.43 40.38
N ASN A 155 7.56 1.05 39.27
CA ASN A 155 6.68 2.20 39.21
C ASN A 155 5.24 1.82 39.61
N VAL A 156 4.60 2.63 40.47
CA VAL A 156 3.20 2.43 40.92
C VAL A 156 2.21 2.39 39.75
N ILE A 157 2.49 3.12 38.69
CA ILE A 157 1.65 3.14 37.46
C ILE A 157 1.59 1.78 36.79
N ASN A 158 2.60 0.93 36.95
CA ASN A 158 2.63 -0.41 36.41
C ASN A 158 1.43 -1.26 36.88
N ALA A 159 1.06 -1.14 38.15
CA ALA A 159 -0.13 -1.82 38.67
C ALA A 159 -1.42 -1.33 37.98
N ALA A 160 -1.55 -0.03 37.73
CA ALA A 160 -2.69 0.54 37.04
C ALA A 160 -2.75 0.07 35.57
N VAL A 161 -1.62 0.08 34.86
CA VAL A 161 -1.51 -0.44 33.49
C VAL A 161 -1.91 -1.92 33.44
N ASN A 162 -1.37 -2.76 34.32
CA ASN A 162 -1.67 -4.19 34.38
C ASN A 162 -3.13 -4.49 34.76
N ASN A 163 -3.78 -3.63 35.53
CA ASN A 163 -5.19 -3.77 35.86
C ASN A 163 -6.09 -3.40 34.67
N THR A 164 -5.70 -2.39 33.87
CA THR A 164 -6.47 -1.90 32.74
C THR A 164 -6.27 -2.75 31.50
N TYR A 165 -5.02 -3.14 31.21
CA TYR A 165 -4.63 -3.82 29.98
C TYR A 165 -4.19 -5.26 30.29
N ARG A 166 -5.09 -6.20 30.04
CA ARG A 166 -4.82 -7.61 30.27
C ARG A 166 -4.28 -8.27 29.01
N PRO A 167 -3.35 -9.23 29.12
CA PRO A 167 -2.92 -10.04 27.97
C PRO A 167 -4.11 -10.74 27.29
N THR A 168 -4.05 -10.86 25.97
CA THR A 168 -5.06 -11.60 25.21
C THR A 168 -4.78 -13.09 25.31
N ILE A 169 -5.76 -13.90 25.66
CA ILE A 169 -5.67 -15.36 25.60
C ILE A 169 -6.03 -15.78 24.19
N LEU A 170 -5.05 -16.29 23.42
CA LEU A 170 -5.22 -16.75 22.06
C LEU A 170 -5.82 -18.16 22.00
N ALA A 171 -5.35 -19.05 22.86
CA ALA A 171 -5.81 -20.44 22.93
C ALA A 171 -5.56 -21.04 24.32
N GLY A 172 -6.26 -22.13 24.63
CA GLY A 172 -6.04 -22.89 25.87
C GLY A 172 -6.14 -24.38 25.61
N PHE A 173 -5.12 -25.11 26.01
CA PHE A 173 -4.93 -26.55 25.73
C PHE A 173 -5.00 -27.37 27.02
N PRO A 174 -5.76 -28.46 27.06
CA PRO A 174 -5.67 -29.42 28.16
C PRO A 174 -4.26 -30.00 28.24
N ILE A 175 -3.70 -30.08 29.45
CA ILE A 175 -2.41 -30.76 29.69
C ILE A 175 -2.64 -32.26 29.63
N LEU A 176 -1.90 -32.92 28.75
CA LEU A 176 -2.00 -34.40 28.59
C LEU A 176 -1.03 -35.13 29.50
N ALA A 177 0.18 -34.62 29.69
CA ALA A 177 1.20 -35.16 30.57
C ALA A 177 2.22 -34.07 30.95
N VAL A 178 3.01 -34.33 31.99
CA VAL A 178 4.13 -33.49 32.42
C VAL A 178 5.36 -34.38 32.53
N ASP A 179 6.49 -33.96 31.95
CA ASP A 179 7.77 -34.66 32.04
C ASP A 179 8.46 -34.47 33.40
N ASN A 180 9.57 -35.15 33.61
CA ASN A 180 10.34 -35.06 34.87
C ASN A 180 11.01 -33.72 35.10
N GLY A 181 11.16 -32.88 34.01
CA GLY A 181 11.72 -31.52 34.06
C GLY A 181 10.64 -30.44 34.24
N GLY A 182 9.37 -30.80 34.36
CA GLY A 182 8.24 -29.86 34.43
C GLY A 182 7.80 -29.34 33.05
N GLY A 183 8.26 -29.97 31.96
CA GLY A 183 7.78 -29.69 30.61
C GLY A 183 6.35 -30.17 30.44
N VAL A 184 5.53 -29.41 29.71
CA VAL A 184 4.08 -29.68 29.52
C VAL A 184 3.80 -30.20 28.12
N LEU A 185 3.15 -31.38 28.04
CA LEU A 185 2.70 -31.99 26.79
C LEU A 185 1.23 -31.66 26.54
N PHE A 186 0.89 -31.22 25.35
CA PHE A 186 -0.48 -30.93 24.91
C PHE A 186 -0.66 -31.10 23.40
N ASP A 187 -1.92 -31.11 22.92
CA ASP A 187 -2.26 -31.19 21.50
C ASP A 187 -2.44 -29.78 20.90
N ILE A 188 -1.57 -29.40 19.97
CA ILE A 188 -1.62 -28.08 19.30
C ILE A 188 -2.54 -28.08 18.06
N SER A 189 -2.93 -29.25 17.56
CA SER A 189 -3.68 -29.39 16.30
C SER A 189 -4.96 -28.57 16.24
N PRO A 190 -5.74 -28.39 17.31
CA PRO A 190 -6.94 -27.57 17.26
C PRO A 190 -6.64 -26.12 16.88
N MET A 191 -5.51 -25.59 17.33
CA MET A 191 -5.09 -24.21 16.98
C MET A 191 -4.68 -24.10 15.51
N LEU A 192 -3.90 -25.08 15.01
CA LEU A 192 -3.36 -25.05 13.65
C LEU A 192 -4.47 -25.04 12.57
N PHE A 193 -5.61 -25.68 12.87
CA PHE A 193 -6.76 -25.80 11.96
C PHE A 193 -7.95 -24.91 12.37
N SER A 194 -7.77 -24.00 13.31
CA SER A 194 -8.83 -23.06 13.71
C SER A 194 -8.51 -21.64 13.26
N GLY A 195 -9.52 -20.87 13.02
CA GLY A 195 -9.35 -19.41 12.79
C GLY A 195 -8.77 -18.68 14.01
N ALA A 196 -8.57 -19.35 15.15
CA ALA A 196 -8.05 -18.78 16.38
C ALA A 196 -6.55 -18.46 16.34
N SER A 197 -5.84 -18.91 15.33
CA SER A 197 -4.39 -18.70 15.17
C SER A 197 -4.03 -17.35 14.55
N GLY A 198 -4.97 -16.41 14.39
CA GLY A 198 -4.72 -15.11 13.77
C GLY A 198 -4.65 -15.13 12.24
N ILE A 199 -4.82 -16.29 11.60
CA ILE A 199 -4.78 -16.42 10.14
C ILE A 199 -5.98 -15.80 9.40
N GLY A 200 -6.99 -15.34 10.14
CA GLY A 200 -8.14 -14.62 9.58
C GLY A 200 -9.11 -15.47 8.75
N ILE A 201 -8.88 -16.80 8.59
CA ILE A 201 -9.83 -17.68 7.93
C ILE A 201 -11.00 -17.93 8.89
N PRO A 202 -12.25 -17.63 8.50
CA PRO A 202 -13.41 -17.91 9.35
C PRO A 202 -13.51 -19.41 9.68
N ALA A 203 -13.59 -19.74 10.95
CA ALA A 203 -13.64 -21.13 11.43
C ALA A 203 -14.70 -22.00 10.73
N PRO A 204 -15.92 -21.52 10.40
CA PRO A 204 -16.92 -22.29 9.67
C PRO A 204 -16.51 -22.71 8.25
N LEU A 205 -15.50 -22.05 7.67
CA LEU A 205 -15.01 -22.37 6.34
C LEU A 205 -13.83 -23.35 6.36
N VAL A 206 -13.25 -23.64 7.52
CA VAL A 206 -12.15 -24.59 7.64
C VAL A 206 -12.69 -26.03 7.62
N ARG A 207 -12.28 -26.76 6.61
CA ARG A 207 -12.58 -28.20 6.47
C ARG A 207 -11.47 -29.02 7.09
N ARG A 208 -11.57 -29.21 8.42
CA ARG A 208 -10.55 -29.93 9.18
C ARG A 208 -10.40 -31.39 8.70
N ASP A 209 -11.50 -32.01 8.26
CA ASP A 209 -11.54 -33.34 7.70
C ASP A 209 -10.73 -33.51 6.40
N LEU A 210 -10.45 -32.41 5.70
CA LEU A 210 -9.67 -32.37 4.46
C LEU A 210 -8.30 -31.67 4.63
N SER A 211 -8.03 -31.16 5.82
CA SER A 211 -6.79 -30.46 6.16
C SER A 211 -5.73 -31.44 6.71
N ARG A 212 -4.45 -31.09 6.58
CA ARG A 212 -3.36 -31.97 7.03
C ARG A 212 -2.13 -31.21 7.47
N ILE A 213 -1.31 -31.81 8.32
CA ILE A 213 0.02 -31.30 8.68
C ILE A 213 1.02 -31.86 7.65
N THR A 214 1.69 -30.95 6.94
CA THR A 214 2.58 -31.32 5.83
C THR A 214 4.05 -31.34 6.24
N LYS A 215 4.47 -30.48 7.16
CA LYS A 215 5.85 -30.39 7.61
C LYS A 215 5.92 -30.02 9.07
N VAL A 216 6.86 -30.60 9.80
CA VAL A 216 7.25 -30.16 11.15
C VAL A 216 8.76 -30.19 11.21
N LYS A 217 9.39 -29.07 11.55
CA LYS A 217 10.84 -28.94 11.76
C LYS A 217 11.11 -28.28 13.10
N SER A 218 12.10 -28.77 13.81
CA SER A 218 12.52 -28.23 15.10
C SER A 218 14.00 -27.87 15.05
N PHE A 219 14.32 -26.65 15.51
CA PHE A 219 15.67 -26.10 15.60
C PHE A 219 15.87 -25.51 17.01
N PRO A 220 17.10 -25.21 17.44
CA PRO A 220 17.36 -24.67 18.77
C PRO A 220 16.67 -23.31 19.05
N GLU A 221 16.56 -22.44 18.04
CA GLU A 221 16.01 -21.09 18.17
C GLU A 221 14.61 -20.90 17.61
N ASN A 222 14.14 -21.82 16.77
CA ASN A 222 12.81 -21.77 16.17
C ASN A 222 12.25 -23.15 15.84
N VAL A 223 10.96 -23.21 15.65
CA VAL A 223 10.24 -24.39 15.13
C VAL A 223 9.26 -23.96 14.04
N LEU A 224 9.05 -24.85 13.08
CA LEU A 224 8.13 -24.64 11.95
C LEU A 224 7.10 -25.76 11.90
N VAL A 225 5.85 -25.38 11.69
CA VAL A 225 4.74 -26.28 11.42
C VAL A 225 3.97 -25.81 10.19
N ASP A 226 4.08 -26.58 9.10
CA ASP A 226 3.32 -26.30 7.88
C ASP A 226 2.06 -27.17 7.86
N VAL A 227 0.95 -26.55 7.53
CA VAL A 227 -0.34 -27.20 7.36
C VAL A 227 -0.97 -26.83 6.02
N ASP A 228 -1.61 -27.79 5.37
CA ASP A 228 -2.54 -27.52 4.28
C ASP A 228 -3.94 -27.40 4.88
N ILE A 229 -4.54 -26.23 4.78
CA ILE A 229 -5.90 -25.96 5.25
C ILE A 229 -6.84 -25.97 4.05
N ALA A 230 -7.77 -26.92 4.04
CA ALA A 230 -8.85 -26.92 3.06
C ALA A 230 -9.94 -25.93 3.50
N VAL A 231 -10.27 -24.99 2.63
CA VAL A 231 -11.23 -23.91 2.89
C VAL A 231 -12.39 -24.00 1.92
N GLY A 232 -13.60 -24.13 2.44
CA GLY A 232 -14.81 -24.24 1.63
C GLY A 232 -16.06 -24.34 2.50
N ALA A 233 -17.22 -23.95 1.94
CA ALA A 233 -18.47 -24.09 2.66
C ALA A 233 -18.90 -25.57 2.74
N PRO A 234 -19.43 -26.05 3.87
CA PRO A 234 -19.96 -27.39 3.97
C PRO A 234 -21.04 -27.68 2.92
N GLY A 235 -20.90 -28.78 2.19
CA GLY A 235 -21.87 -29.20 1.17
C GLY A 235 -21.76 -28.50 -0.18
N GLN A 236 -20.80 -27.57 -0.36
CA GLN A 236 -20.50 -26.98 -1.67
C GLN A 236 -19.37 -27.76 -2.36
N PRO A 237 -19.46 -28.00 -3.67
CA PRO A 237 -18.35 -28.57 -4.42
C PRO A 237 -17.20 -27.54 -4.55
N GLY A 238 -15.98 -28.04 -4.37
CA GLY A 238 -14.77 -27.23 -4.50
C GLY A 238 -14.29 -26.65 -3.18
N ASN A 239 -13.11 -27.07 -2.77
CA ASN A 239 -12.38 -26.51 -1.63
C ASN A 239 -11.07 -25.94 -2.17
N THR A 240 -10.71 -24.73 -1.72
CA THR A 240 -9.39 -24.17 -1.98
C THR A 240 -8.44 -24.65 -0.88
N THR A 241 -7.25 -25.11 -1.25
CA THR A 241 -6.21 -25.44 -0.28
C THR A 241 -5.26 -24.28 -0.11
N VAL A 242 -5.03 -23.86 1.13
CA VAL A 242 -4.07 -22.85 1.50
C VAL A 242 -3.06 -23.49 2.45
N GLY A 243 -1.79 -23.46 2.07
CA GLY A 243 -0.70 -23.86 2.95
C GLY A 243 -0.36 -22.72 3.90
N VAL A 244 -0.33 -23.00 5.20
CA VAL A 244 0.05 -22.04 6.23
C VAL A 244 1.25 -22.57 6.99
N SER A 245 2.27 -21.73 7.18
CA SER A 245 3.41 -22.00 8.05
C SER A 245 3.24 -21.26 9.36
N TYR A 246 3.42 -21.95 10.46
CA TYR A 246 3.51 -21.41 11.82
C TYR A 246 4.95 -21.50 12.28
N ALA A 247 5.57 -20.33 12.49
CA ALA A 247 6.92 -20.24 13.03
C ALA A 247 6.86 -19.75 14.49
N PHE A 248 7.48 -20.50 15.42
CA PHE A 248 7.68 -20.06 16.77
C PHE A 248 9.18 -19.87 16.98
N ARG A 249 9.59 -18.66 17.40
CA ARG A 249 11.00 -18.36 17.60
C ARG A 249 11.26 -17.72 18.95
N ARG A 250 12.48 -17.91 19.44
CA ARG A 250 12.99 -17.22 20.61
C ARG A 250 13.21 -15.75 20.30
N LEU A 251 12.75 -14.86 21.18
CA LEU A 251 13.10 -13.45 21.11
C LEU A 251 14.49 -13.21 21.74
N PRO A 252 15.26 -12.23 21.24
CA PRO A 252 16.52 -11.83 21.86
C PRO A 252 16.35 -11.42 23.33
N ALA A 253 17.38 -11.63 24.12
CA ALA A 253 17.39 -11.17 25.50
C ALA A 253 17.25 -9.63 25.54
N LEU A 254 16.37 -9.12 26.41
CA LEU A 254 16.27 -7.68 26.64
C LEU A 254 17.63 -7.12 27.12
N GLY A 255 18.01 -5.97 26.56
CA GLY A 255 19.32 -5.34 26.84
C GLY A 255 20.43 -5.76 25.86
N SER A 256 20.26 -6.79 25.03
CA SER A 256 21.23 -7.15 23.98
C SER A 256 21.22 -6.18 22.79
N TYR A 257 20.16 -5.40 22.66
CA TYR A 257 19.93 -4.41 21.61
C TYR A 257 19.48 -3.09 22.23
N THR A 258 19.98 -1.97 21.69
CA THR A 258 19.56 -0.62 22.07
C THR A 258 18.57 -0.07 21.05
N PRO A 259 17.29 0.11 21.43
CA PRO A 259 16.31 0.75 20.55
C PRO A 259 16.76 2.15 20.14
N ARG A 260 16.53 2.51 18.89
CA ARG A 260 16.84 3.84 18.34
C ARG A 260 15.56 4.63 18.12
N MET A 261 15.52 5.87 18.60
CA MET A 261 14.37 6.74 18.39
C MET A 261 14.23 7.12 16.92
N ALA A 262 13.00 7.06 16.42
CA ALA A 262 12.68 7.51 15.07
C ALA A 262 12.49 9.02 15.02
N ASP A 263 12.71 9.59 13.83
CA ASP A 263 12.43 10.99 13.51
C ASP A 263 11.62 11.05 12.21
N GLU A 264 10.53 11.82 12.17
CA GLU A 264 9.64 11.92 11.01
C GLU A 264 10.28 12.52 9.74
N ARG A 265 11.47 13.13 9.90
CA ARG A 265 12.27 13.65 8.78
C ARG A 265 12.98 12.54 8.00
N VAL A 266 13.10 11.33 8.59
CA VAL A 266 13.79 10.17 8.00
C VAL A 266 12.83 8.99 7.95
N GLY A 267 12.63 8.42 6.77
CA GLY A 267 11.62 7.42 6.49
C GLY A 267 11.96 6.02 6.97
N TYR A 268 11.63 5.70 8.21
CA TYR A 268 11.74 4.34 8.75
C TYR A 268 10.39 3.76 9.15
N PHE A 269 10.23 2.45 8.99
CA PHE A 269 9.20 1.71 9.71
C PHE A 269 9.50 1.76 11.21
N THR A 270 8.44 1.79 12.02
CA THR A 270 8.60 2.01 13.45
C THR A 270 7.82 1.00 14.28
N THR A 271 8.45 0.57 15.39
CA THR A 271 7.76 -0.08 16.50
C THR A 271 7.30 0.99 17.48
N VAL A 272 6.00 1.09 17.68
CA VAL A 272 5.39 2.16 18.48
C VAL A 272 4.94 1.64 19.83
N ARG A 273 5.34 2.34 20.90
CA ARG A 273 4.96 2.01 22.28
C ARG A 273 4.52 3.26 23.03
N GLN A 274 3.53 3.12 23.88
CA GLN A 274 3.15 4.16 24.82
C GLN A 274 3.82 3.91 26.16
N ASP A 275 4.64 4.84 26.62
CA ASP A 275 5.37 4.75 27.90
C ASP A 275 4.62 5.54 28.98
N TRP A 276 3.99 4.81 29.89
CA TRP A 276 3.28 5.38 31.02
C TRP A 276 4.17 5.82 32.18
N THR A 277 5.47 5.58 32.09
CA THR A 277 6.45 6.02 33.09
C THR A 277 7.02 7.41 32.81
N THR A 278 6.68 8.02 31.65
CA THR A 278 7.08 9.39 31.32
C THR A 278 6.51 10.40 32.33
N LYS A 279 7.20 11.51 32.50
CA LYS A 279 6.77 12.56 33.43
C LYS A 279 5.52 13.26 32.88
N TYR A 280 4.59 13.64 33.75
CA TYR A 280 3.39 14.37 33.38
C TYR A 280 3.65 15.72 32.65
N SER A 281 4.87 16.26 32.80
CA SER A 281 5.31 17.46 32.10
C SER A 281 5.75 17.23 30.67
N GLU A 282 5.93 15.97 30.24
CA GLU A 282 6.32 15.62 28.88
C GLU A 282 5.08 15.63 27.97
N ARG A 283 5.24 16.20 26.76
CA ARG A 283 4.11 16.36 25.83
C ARG A 283 3.71 15.07 25.14
N ASP A 284 4.66 14.17 24.93
CA ASP A 284 4.44 12.94 24.17
C ASP A 284 4.88 11.72 25.01
N THR A 285 3.95 10.83 25.23
CA THR A 285 4.19 9.54 25.89
C THR A 285 4.45 8.42 24.87
N ILE A 286 4.36 8.73 23.58
CA ILE A 286 4.52 7.75 22.50
C ILE A 286 6.00 7.67 22.11
N GLN A 287 6.56 6.49 22.25
CA GLN A 287 7.92 6.16 21.81
C GLN A 287 7.85 5.43 20.48
N ARG A 288 8.57 5.92 19.49
CA ARG A 288 8.67 5.34 18.14
C ARG A 288 10.12 4.89 17.95
N TYR A 289 10.32 3.58 17.87
CA TYR A 289 11.63 2.99 17.65
C TYR A 289 11.80 2.63 16.18
N VAL A 290 12.94 3.00 15.59
CA VAL A 290 13.34 2.59 14.23
C VAL A 290 13.41 1.07 14.17
N ASN A 291 12.72 0.47 13.20
CA ASN A 291 12.90 -0.92 12.90
C ASN A 291 14.22 -1.09 12.13
N ARG A 292 15.22 -1.74 12.75
CA ARG A 292 16.56 -1.93 12.16
C ARG A 292 17.26 -3.18 12.67
N TRP A 293 18.23 -3.67 11.91
CA TRP A 293 19.08 -4.77 12.32
C TRP A 293 20.04 -4.36 13.42
N ASN A 294 20.47 -5.32 14.24
CA ASN A 294 21.53 -5.12 15.23
C ASN A 294 22.91 -5.31 14.56
N VAL A 295 23.31 -4.35 13.76
CA VAL A 295 24.61 -4.34 13.07
C VAL A 295 25.59 -3.45 13.85
N LYS A 296 26.66 -4.04 14.35
CA LYS A 296 27.73 -3.35 15.12
C LYS A 296 29.09 -3.72 14.53
N LYS A 297 30.03 -2.79 14.56
CA LYS A 297 31.42 -3.08 14.20
C LYS A 297 32.01 -4.17 15.10
N GLN A 298 32.69 -5.11 14.53
CA GLN A 298 33.45 -6.13 15.28
C GLN A 298 34.58 -5.49 16.09
N ASP A 299 35.23 -4.48 15.50
CA ASP A 299 36.22 -3.65 16.18
C ASP A 299 35.83 -2.17 16.02
N PRO A 300 35.27 -1.55 17.10
CA PRO A 300 34.88 -0.16 17.06
C PRO A 300 36.03 0.84 16.92
N SER A 301 37.27 0.42 17.13
CA SER A 301 38.45 1.29 17.06
C SER A 301 38.93 1.51 15.63
N LEU A 302 38.53 0.64 14.71
CA LEU A 302 38.89 0.75 13.30
C LEU A 302 37.95 1.72 12.56
N GLU A 303 38.50 2.50 11.65
CA GLU A 303 37.72 3.36 10.77
C GLU A 303 36.73 2.51 9.93
N LEU A 304 37.22 1.40 9.38
CA LEU A 304 36.42 0.43 8.65
C LEU A 304 36.60 -0.96 9.30
N SER A 305 35.50 -1.57 9.71
CA SER A 305 35.47 -2.89 10.37
C SER A 305 34.34 -3.74 9.82
N PRO A 306 34.49 -5.06 9.69
CA PRO A 306 33.35 -5.94 9.44
C PRO A 306 32.37 -5.88 10.61
N PRO A 307 31.10 -6.28 10.45
CA PRO A 307 30.16 -6.37 11.54
C PRO A 307 30.45 -7.58 12.46
N GLU A 308 30.05 -7.51 13.73
CA GLU A 308 30.02 -8.67 14.64
C GLU A 308 29.20 -9.82 14.02
N LYS A 309 28.09 -9.50 13.37
CA LYS A 309 27.21 -10.42 12.66
C LYS A 309 26.67 -9.74 11.41
N PRO A 310 26.96 -10.23 10.21
CA PRO A 310 26.40 -9.69 8.97
C PRO A 310 24.92 -10.06 8.83
N ILE A 311 24.21 -9.27 8.02
CA ILE A 311 22.88 -9.61 7.50
C ILE A 311 23.10 -10.57 6.33
N VAL A 312 22.62 -11.80 6.43
CA VAL A 312 22.83 -12.82 5.38
C VAL A 312 21.52 -13.02 4.61
N PHE A 313 21.57 -12.83 3.31
CA PHE A 313 20.50 -13.20 2.39
C PHE A 313 20.86 -14.44 1.60
N VAL A 314 19.94 -15.39 1.52
CA VAL A 314 20.06 -16.60 0.73
C VAL A 314 19.19 -16.44 -0.53
N VAL A 315 19.82 -16.43 -1.68
CA VAL A 315 19.13 -16.47 -2.97
C VAL A 315 18.66 -17.90 -3.21
N GLU A 316 17.33 -18.10 -3.17
CA GLU A 316 16.72 -19.41 -3.32
C GLU A 316 17.01 -20.02 -4.70
N LYS A 317 17.11 -21.32 -4.77
CA LYS A 317 17.38 -22.07 -6.02
C LYS A 317 16.30 -21.90 -7.09
N THR A 318 15.09 -21.44 -6.69
CA THR A 318 13.98 -21.12 -7.61
C THR A 318 14.24 -19.86 -8.44
N VAL A 319 15.18 -18.99 -8.03
CA VAL A 319 15.56 -17.81 -8.81
C VAL A 319 16.22 -18.27 -10.12
N PRO A 320 15.72 -17.83 -11.31
CA PRO A 320 16.31 -18.20 -12.60
C PRO A 320 17.80 -17.85 -12.69
N ILE A 321 18.61 -18.76 -13.21
CA ILE A 321 20.07 -18.64 -13.20
C ILE A 321 20.56 -17.33 -13.83
N GLN A 322 19.96 -16.91 -14.93
CA GLN A 322 20.33 -15.66 -15.64
C GLN A 322 20.12 -14.40 -14.80
N PHE A 323 19.22 -14.42 -13.80
CA PHE A 323 18.90 -13.25 -12.98
C PHE A 323 19.59 -13.22 -11.62
N ARG A 324 20.19 -14.35 -11.17
CA ARG A 324 20.86 -14.45 -9.86
C ARG A 324 21.93 -13.38 -9.63
N LYS A 325 22.69 -13.05 -10.68
CA LYS A 325 23.70 -12.00 -10.63
C LYS A 325 23.08 -10.64 -10.27
N TYR A 326 22.01 -10.25 -10.95
CA TYR A 326 21.36 -8.95 -10.75
C TYR A 326 20.65 -8.87 -9.41
N VAL A 327 20.07 -9.98 -8.96
CA VAL A 327 19.52 -10.10 -7.60
C VAL A 327 20.63 -9.86 -6.55
N ALA A 328 21.76 -10.54 -6.69
CA ALA A 328 22.88 -10.37 -5.77
C ALA A 328 23.45 -8.93 -5.80
N GLU A 329 23.60 -8.33 -6.98
CA GLU A 329 24.08 -6.95 -7.13
C GLU A 329 23.14 -5.94 -6.45
N GLY A 330 21.80 -6.10 -6.59
CA GLY A 330 20.84 -5.22 -5.94
C GLY A 330 20.89 -5.28 -4.41
N ILE A 331 21.10 -6.47 -3.86
CA ILE A 331 21.27 -6.67 -2.41
C ILE A 331 22.58 -6.01 -1.94
N LEU A 332 23.66 -6.22 -2.66
CA LEU A 332 25.02 -5.78 -2.27
C LEU A 332 25.25 -4.28 -2.46
N ASP A 333 24.43 -3.57 -3.26
CA ASP A 333 24.55 -2.12 -3.43
C ASP A 333 24.46 -1.36 -2.10
N TRP A 334 23.72 -1.87 -1.13
CA TRP A 334 23.60 -1.27 0.19
C TRP A 334 24.88 -1.32 1.03
N ASN A 335 25.83 -2.24 0.74
CA ASN A 335 27.13 -2.24 1.40
C ASN A 335 27.88 -0.93 1.19
N ASN A 336 27.69 -0.24 0.07
CA ASN A 336 28.28 1.08 -0.19
C ASN A 336 27.82 2.11 0.88
N ALA A 337 26.56 2.03 1.35
CA ALA A 337 26.07 2.92 2.41
C ALA A 337 26.62 2.52 3.78
N PHE A 338 26.73 1.23 4.06
CA PHE A 338 27.34 0.74 5.31
C PHE A 338 28.83 1.06 5.39
N GLU A 339 29.56 0.99 4.29
CA GLU A 339 30.99 1.37 4.26
C GLU A 339 31.18 2.86 4.55
N LYS A 340 30.28 3.74 4.14
CA LYS A 340 30.30 5.17 4.49
C LYS A 340 30.20 5.44 5.98
N ILE A 341 29.56 4.56 6.73
CA ILE A 341 29.48 4.63 8.19
C ILE A 341 30.51 3.73 8.90
N GLY A 342 31.47 3.21 8.13
CA GLY A 342 32.61 2.45 8.62
C GLY A 342 32.35 0.96 8.89
N ILE A 343 31.34 0.35 8.23
CA ILE A 343 31.04 -1.08 8.35
C ILE A 343 31.21 -1.75 6.99
N SER A 344 32.24 -2.58 6.81
CA SER A 344 32.46 -3.32 5.58
C SER A 344 31.73 -4.66 5.59
N GLY A 345 31.14 -5.05 4.45
CA GLY A 345 30.47 -6.34 4.32
C GLY A 345 29.32 -6.54 5.31
N ALA A 346 28.56 -5.47 5.57
CA ALA A 346 27.39 -5.52 6.45
C ALA A 346 26.34 -6.52 5.96
N ILE A 347 26.23 -6.69 4.64
CA ILE A 347 25.32 -7.60 3.97
C ILE A 347 26.11 -8.63 3.19
N VAL A 348 25.72 -9.88 3.31
CA VAL A 348 26.33 -11.03 2.63
C VAL A 348 25.24 -11.77 1.85
N VAL A 349 25.55 -12.14 0.62
CA VAL A 349 24.68 -12.94 -0.25
C VAL A 349 25.23 -14.35 -0.39
N GLN A 350 24.38 -15.33 -0.19
CA GLN A 350 24.65 -16.74 -0.41
C GLN A 350 23.68 -17.29 -1.44
N GLN A 351 24.16 -18.19 -2.30
CA GLN A 351 23.34 -18.84 -3.32
C GLN A 351 22.98 -20.24 -2.88
N GLN A 352 21.69 -20.54 -2.79
CA GLN A 352 21.22 -21.91 -2.61
C GLN A 352 21.28 -22.67 -3.94
N THR A 353 21.88 -23.86 -3.94
CA THR A 353 21.89 -24.81 -5.08
C THR A 353 21.49 -26.20 -4.58
N ASP A 354 21.32 -27.17 -5.48
CA ASP A 354 20.95 -28.55 -5.11
C ASP A 354 22.11 -29.35 -4.52
N ASP A 355 23.33 -28.86 -4.60
CA ASP A 355 24.56 -29.58 -4.25
C ASP A 355 25.43 -28.86 -3.18
N ASN A 356 25.05 -27.67 -2.74
CA ASN A 356 25.79 -26.95 -1.69
C ASN A 356 25.23 -27.13 -0.29
N GLU A 357 25.91 -26.57 0.70
CA GLU A 357 25.56 -26.64 2.12
C GLU A 357 24.21 -25.99 2.46
N PHE A 358 23.68 -25.11 1.59
CA PHE A 358 22.41 -24.43 1.78
C PHE A 358 21.22 -25.18 1.19
N LYS A 359 21.41 -26.29 0.49
CA LYS A 359 20.40 -27.02 -0.29
C LYS A 359 19.13 -27.38 0.48
N ASP A 360 19.29 -27.70 1.77
CA ASP A 360 18.20 -28.19 2.64
C ASP A 360 17.67 -27.11 3.60
N ILE A 361 18.19 -25.87 3.52
CA ILE A 361 17.68 -24.77 4.33
C ILE A 361 16.28 -24.42 3.84
N ASP A 362 15.36 -24.36 4.78
CA ASP A 362 13.97 -24.05 4.52
C ASP A 362 13.79 -22.53 4.43
N PRO A 363 13.15 -21.99 3.40
CA PRO A 363 12.85 -20.56 3.33
C PRO A 363 12.00 -20.01 4.47
N GLU A 364 11.23 -20.85 5.15
CA GLU A 364 10.46 -20.44 6.35
C GLU A 364 11.28 -20.49 7.65
N ASP A 365 12.55 -20.87 7.58
CA ASP A 365 13.44 -20.89 8.76
C ASP A 365 13.88 -19.48 9.13
N ALA A 366 13.27 -18.92 10.16
CA ALA A 366 13.49 -17.55 10.64
C ALA A 366 14.94 -17.24 11.13
N ARG A 367 15.87 -18.15 10.96
CA ARG A 367 17.32 -17.89 11.16
C ARG A 367 17.99 -17.29 9.92
N TYR A 368 17.34 -17.36 8.76
CA TYR A 368 17.86 -16.94 7.47
C TYR A 368 16.89 -15.95 6.82
N ASN A 369 17.39 -15.10 5.95
CA ASN A 369 16.58 -14.22 5.11
C ASN A 369 16.65 -14.76 3.68
N PHE A 370 15.53 -14.98 3.05
CA PHE A 370 15.46 -15.56 1.71
C PHE A 370 15.01 -14.56 0.66
N ILE A 371 15.58 -14.72 -0.52
CA ILE A 371 15.02 -14.14 -1.75
C ILE A 371 14.28 -15.26 -2.48
N ARG A 372 12.96 -15.16 -2.54
CA ARG A 372 12.06 -16.19 -3.06
C ARG A 372 11.50 -15.78 -4.41
N TRP A 373 11.51 -16.71 -5.34
CA TRP A 373 10.94 -16.50 -6.67
C TRP A 373 9.65 -17.28 -6.80
N ILE A 374 8.53 -16.57 -6.99
CA ILE A 374 7.20 -17.17 -7.03
C ILE A 374 6.52 -16.94 -8.39
N VAL A 375 5.40 -17.60 -8.63
CA VAL A 375 4.59 -17.44 -9.85
C VAL A 375 3.13 -17.30 -9.46
N THR A 376 2.60 -16.07 -9.49
CA THR A 376 1.19 -15.83 -9.12
C THR A 376 0.36 -15.23 -10.23
N GLY A 377 0.98 -14.72 -11.29
CA GLY A 377 0.30 -13.97 -12.35
C GLY A 377 -0.11 -12.54 -11.93
N GLN A 378 0.41 -12.03 -10.82
CA GLN A 378 -0.02 -10.75 -10.25
C GLN A 378 1.01 -9.63 -10.38
N GLY A 379 2.30 -9.96 -10.61
CA GLY A 379 3.35 -9.01 -10.93
C GLY A 379 3.71 -8.06 -9.79
N PHE A 380 4.12 -8.59 -8.64
CA PHE A 380 4.55 -7.79 -7.49
C PHE A 380 5.92 -8.24 -6.94
N ALA A 381 6.56 -7.37 -6.19
CA ALA A 381 7.64 -7.71 -5.26
C ALA A 381 7.25 -7.26 -3.86
N MET A 382 7.92 -7.78 -2.84
CA MET A 382 7.68 -7.39 -1.45
C MET A 382 8.87 -7.80 -0.58
N GLY A 383 9.34 -6.85 0.25
CA GLY A 383 10.40 -7.07 1.23
C GLY A 383 9.87 -6.99 2.68
N PRO A 384 9.04 -7.95 3.13
CA PRO A 384 8.56 -7.96 4.51
C PRO A 384 9.68 -8.23 5.50
N SER A 385 9.62 -7.59 6.66
CA SER A 385 10.51 -7.83 7.79
C SER A 385 9.73 -7.98 9.09
N ARG A 386 10.30 -8.69 10.06
CA ARG A 386 9.68 -8.94 11.37
C ARG A 386 10.51 -8.30 12.49
N PRO A 387 10.04 -7.18 13.06
CA PRO A 387 10.68 -6.55 14.21
C PRO A 387 10.29 -7.24 15.53
N ASP A 388 11.21 -7.22 16.51
CA ASP A 388 10.87 -7.49 17.90
C ASP A 388 9.92 -6.37 18.39
N PRO A 389 8.68 -6.69 18.78
CA PRO A 389 7.70 -5.67 19.16
C PRO A 389 8.01 -4.93 20.46
N ARG A 390 9.07 -5.34 21.17
CA ARG A 390 9.55 -4.69 22.39
C ARG A 390 10.58 -3.60 22.09
N THR A 391 11.31 -3.71 20.96
CA THR A 391 12.54 -2.93 20.73
C THR A 391 12.69 -2.36 19.33
N GLY A 392 11.99 -2.89 18.33
CA GLY A 392 12.18 -2.57 16.92
C GLY A 392 13.40 -3.26 16.28
N GLN A 393 14.08 -4.17 16.97
CA GLN A 393 15.15 -4.95 16.35
C GLN A 393 14.56 -5.88 15.27
N LEU A 394 15.02 -5.75 14.02
CA LEU A 394 14.67 -6.70 12.97
C LEU A 394 15.28 -8.07 13.25
N LEU A 395 14.49 -9.11 13.11
CA LEU A 395 14.85 -10.47 13.46
C LEU A 395 15.05 -11.36 12.25
N ASP A 396 14.19 -11.20 11.25
CA ASP A 396 14.27 -11.83 9.94
C ASP A 396 13.59 -10.95 8.89
N ALA A 397 13.90 -11.22 7.62
CA ALA A 397 13.27 -10.58 6.48
C ALA A 397 13.37 -11.49 5.26
N ASP A 398 12.26 -11.66 4.54
CA ASP A 398 12.22 -12.37 3.28
C ASP A 398 11.83 -11.43 2.16
N ILE A 399 12.38 -11.63 0.97
CA ILE A 399 11.96 -10.91 -0.21
C ILE A 399 11.27 -11.87 -1.17
N ILE A 400 10.08 -11.49 -1.60
CA ILE A 400 9.29 -12.24 -2.55
C ILE A 400 9.30 -11.50 -3.86
N PHE A 401 9.65 -12.20 -4.94
CA PHE A 401 9.65 -11.67 -6.29
C PHE A 401 8.79 -12.56 -7.21
N ASP A 402 7.79 -11.97 -7.83
CA ASP A 402 6.88 -12.70 -8.73
C ASP A 402 7.45 -12.76 -10.16
N ASP A 403 7.73 -13.96 -10.67
CA ASP A 403 8.20 -14.23 -12.04
C ASP A 403 7.30 -13.57 -13.11
N SER A 404 6.02 -13.46 -12.82
CA SER A 404 5.09 -12.83 -13.75
C SER A 404 5.45 -11.37 -14.04
N MET A 405 6.16 -10.66 -13.16
CA MET A 405 6.71 -9.34 -13.48
C MET A 405 7.64 -9.42 -14.68
N VAL A 406 8.60 -10.36 -14.67
CA VAL A 406 9.56 -10.52 -15.79
C VAL A 406 8.84 -11.02 -17.04
N ARG A 407 7.87 -11.93 -16.91
CA ARG A 407 7.08 -12.40 -18.05
C ARG A 407 6.21 -11.30 -18.63
N PHE A 408 5.63 -10.47 -17.79
CA PHE A 408 4.90 -9.27 -18.25
C PHE A 408 5.81 -8.29 -18.99
N TYR A 409 7.11 -8.27 -18.68
CA TYR A 409 8.08 -7.48 -19.43
C TYR A 409 8.34 -8.04 -20.82
N VAL A 410 8.09 -9.33 -21.02
CA VAL A 410 8.35 -10.02 -22.29
C VAL A 410 7.08 -10.21 -23.12
N GLU A 411 5.92 -10.49 -22.54
CA GLU A 411 4.76 -11.06 -23.23
C GLU A 411 3.47 -10.22 -23.19
N ASP A 412 3.35 -9.22 -22.29
CA ASP A 412 2.03 -8.73 -21.96
C ASP A 412 1.56 -7.45 -22.64
N LEU A 413 0.26 -7.45 -22.97
CA LEU A 413 -0.48 -6.43 -23.67
C LEU A 413 -1.63 -5.83 -22.85
N ASP A 414 -1.90 -6.27 -21.60
CA ASP A 414 -2.99 -5.76 -20.79
C ASP A 414 -2.56 -4.59 -19.87
N ILE A 415 -2.68 -3.37 -20.38
CA ILE A 415 -2.25 -2.14 -19.70
C ILE A 415 -3.28 -1.59 -18.71
N PHE A 416 -4.53 -1.84 -19.01
CA PHE A 416 -5.63 -1.27 -18.26
C PHE A 416 -6.16 -2.25 -17.21
N GLY A 417 -5.33 -3.19 -16.80
CA GLY A 417 -5.64 -4.01 -15.65
C GLY A 417 -5.87 -3.11 -14.42
N PRO A 418 -6.88 -3.39 -13.59
CA PRO A 418 -7.26 -2.56 -12.43
C PRO A 418 -6.09 -2.20 -11.53
N LYS A 419 -5.11 -3.09 -11.40
CA LYS A 419 -3.92 -2.91 -10.56
C LYS A 419 -2.90 -1.92 -11.12
N ALA A 420 -2.63 -1.98 -12.42
CA ALA A 420 -1.72 -1.03 -13.06
C ALA A 420 -2.29 0.38 -12.97
N LEU A 421 -3.60 0.52 -13.20
CA LEU A 421 -4.30 1.78 -13.10
C LEU A 421 -4.29 2.35 -11.67
N SER A 422 -4.48 1.50 -10.65
CA SER A 422 -4.47 1.93 -9.25
C SER A 422 -3.08 2.34 -8.77
N ALA A 423 -2.04 1.62 -9.17
CA ALA A 423 -0.67 1.93 -8.83
C ALA A 423 -0.22 3.29 -9.39
N GLU A 424 -0.73 3.65 -10.59
CA GLU A 424 -0.30 4.84 -11.30
C GLU A 424 -1.17 6.07 -11.03
N LEU A 425 -2.48 5.90 -10.96
CA LEU A 425 -3.43 7.02 -10.90
C LEU A 425 -3.91 7.37 -9.49
N GLY A 426 -3.68 6.48 -8.54
CA GLY A 426 -4.16 6.63 -7.16
C GLY A 426 -5.69 6.46 -7.03
N ASN A 427 -6.15 6.33 -5.79
CA ASN A 427 -7.55 5.99 -5.46
C ASN A 427 -8.58 7.01 -5.97
N SER A 428 -8.23 8.30 -6.05
CA SER A 428 -9.16 9.35 -6.47
C SER A 428 -9.57 9.28 -7.94
N MET A 429 -8.68 8.84 -8.83
CA MET A 429 -9.04 8.62 -10.24
C MET A 429 -10.00 7.46 -10.41
N ILE A 430 -9.93 6.54 -9.52
CA ILE A 430 -10.72 5.34 -9.55
C ILE A 430 -12.10 5.57 -8.92
N GLU A 431 -12.17 6.36 -7.87
CA GLU A 431 -13.44 6.91 -7.38
C GLU A 431 -14.15 7.72 -8.48
N PHE A 432 -13.38 8.50 -9.23
CA PHE A 432 -13.92 9.18 -10.40
C PHE A 432 -14.51 8.22 -11.44
N PHE A 433 -13.80 7.16 -11.81
CA PHE A 433 -14.31 6.16 -12.75
C PHE A 433 -15.50 5.37 -12.19
N ARG A 434 -15.58 5.18 -10.88
CA ARG A 434 -16.74 4.59 -10.22
C ARG A 434 -17.99 5.44 -10.40
N ASP A 435 -17.86 6.73 -10.17
CA ASP A 435 -18.97 7.68 -10.27
C ASP A 435 -19.31 8.00 -11.74
N ASN A 436 -18.38 7.72 -12.66
CA ASN A 436 -18.49 7.99 -14.08
C ASN A 436 -18.08 6.77 -14.94
N PRO A 437 -18.82 5.65 -14.88
CA PRO A 437 -18.43 4.39 -15.53
C PRO A 437 -18.29 4.46 -17.05
N ALA A 438 -18.93 5.43 -17.68
CA ALA A 438 -18.81 5.66 -19.12
C ALA A 438 -17.40 6.10 -19.57
N PHE A 439 -16.56 6.53 -18.64
CA PHE A 439 -15.20 7.04 -18.91
C PHE A 439 -14.10 6.02 -18.66
N LEU A 440 -14.44 4.81 -18.22
CA LEU A 440 -13.46 3.75 -18.10
C LEU A 440 -12.81 3.44 -19.45
N PRO A 441 -11.48 3.27 -19.45
CA PRO A 441 -10.79 2.71 -20.61
C PRO A 441 -11.43 1.38 -21.03
N THR A 442 -11.60 1.15 -22.31
CA THR A 442 -12.19 -0.10 -22.82
C THR A 442 -11.38 -1.31 -22.40
N GLY A 443 -12.06 -2.30 -21.85
CA GLY A 443 -11.44 -3.52 -21.32
C GLY A 443 -11.36 -3.55 -19.79
N VAL A 444 -11.68 -2.45 -19.12
CA VAL A 444 -11.73 -2.38 -17.65
C VAL A 444 -13.18 -2.57 -17.20
N GLU A 445 -13.49 -3.65 -16.50
CA GLU A 445 -14.79 -3.84 -15.85
C GLU A 445 -14.79 -3.15 -14.49
N LEU A 446 -15.63 -2.12 -14.33
CA LEU A 446 -15.80 -1.42 -13.04
C LEU A 446 -16.13 -2.35 -11.89
N GLY A 447 -16.92 -3.38 -12.12
CA GLY A 447 -17.27 -4.32 -11.07
C GLY A 447 -16.06 -5.08 -10.48
N LYS A 448 -14.97 -5.19 -11.24
CA LYS A 448 -13.68 -5.70 -10.73
C LYS A 448 -12.84 -4.57 -10.12
N VAL A 449 -12.78 -3.43 -10.77
CA VAL A 449 -12.07 -2.22 -10.29
C VAL A 449 -12.70 -1.72 -9.00
N ASP A 450 -14.02 -1.60 -8.95
CA ASP A 450 -14.79 -1.09 -7.82
C ASP A 450 -14.58 -1.96 -6.57
N ARG A 451 -14.66 -3.30 -6.71
CA ARG A 451 -14.38 -4.22 -5.62
C ARG A 451 -12.93 -4.21 -5.14
N GLU A 452 -11.99 -3.91 -6.04
CA GLU A 452 -10.57 -3.88 -5.71
C GLU A 452 -10.13 -2.59 -5.02
N LEU A 453 -10.78 -1.51 -5.29
CA LEU A 453 -10.40 -0.17 -4.88
C LEU A 453 -11.16 0.39 -3.69
N ILE A 454 -12.44 0.10 -3.59
CA ILE A 454 -13.21 0.38 -2.37
C ILE A 454 -12.60 -0.38 -1.17
N ARG A 455 -11.89 -1.50 -1.41
CA ARG A 455 -11.19 -2.26 -0.36
C ARG A 455 -9.85 -1.64 0.05
N ALA A 456 -9.22 -0.85 -0.80
CA ALA A 456 -7.99 -0.13 -0.49
C ALA A 456 -8.26 1.12 0.39
N SER A 457 -9.46 1.66 0.36
CA SER A 457 -9.88 2.73 1.26
C SER A 457 -10.60 2.11 2.47
N GLY A 458 -10.13 2.37 3.68
CA GLY A 458 -10.63 1.77 4.94
C GLY A 458 -12.14 1.83 5.21
N GLU A 459 -12.94 2.51 4.36
CA GLU A 459 -14.40 2.53 4.39
C GLU A 459 -15.06 1.19 4.09
N GLN A 460 -14.38 0.31 3.36
CA GLN A 460 -14.89 -1.02 3.07
C GLN A 460 -14.90 -1.92 4.30
N LEU A 461 -14.04 -1.66 5.26
CA LEU A 461 -14.02 -2.40 6.51
C LEU A 461 -15.36 -2.31 7.26
N LEU A 462 -16.04 -1.18 7.15
CA LEU A 462 -17.34 -0.95 7.77
C LEU A 462 -18.51 -1.55 6.96
N ARG A 463 -18.37 -1.68 5.64
CA ARG A 463 -19.41 -2.28 4.79
C ARG A 463 -19.34 -3.81 4.77
N ASP A 464 -18.14 -4.40 4.77
CA ASP A 464 -17.98 -5.87 4.80
C ASP A 464 -18.49 -6.51 6.11
N THR A 465 -18.62 -5.73 7.18
CA THR A 465 -19.26 -6.17 8.44
C THR A 465 -20.78 -6.09 8.38
N ALA A 466 -21.36 -5.36 7.44
CA ALA A 466 -22.80 -5.18 7.29
C ALA A 466 -23.44 -6.10 6.23
N GLU A 467 -22.65 -6.63 5.30
CA GLU A 467 -23.10 -7.62 4.31
C GLU A 467 -22.85 -9.04 4.85
N GLY A 468 -23.92 -9.81 4.99
CA GLY A 468 -23.87 -11.18 5.49
C GLY A 468 -22.93 -12.10 4.70
N PRO A 469 -22.64 -13.31 5.20
CA PRO A 469 -21.64 -14.22 4.65
C PRO A 469 -21.97 -14.60 3.19
N GLY A 470 -21.21 -14.07 2.28
CA GLY A 470 -21.20 -14.49 0.89
C GLY A 470 -20.63 -15.91 0.73
N THR A 471 -20.74 -16.49 -0.46
CA THR A 471 -20.24 -17.82 -0.80
C THR A 471 -18.77 -18.00 -0.44
N SER A 472 -18.33 -19.23 -0.12
CA SER A 472 -16.99 -19.56 0.40
C SER A 472 -15.84 -19.02 -0.45
N ASP A 473 -15.93 -19.08 -1.77
CA ASP A 473 -14.88 -18.61 -2.69
C ASP A 473 -14.62 -17.11 -2.56
N ASN A 474 -15.67 -16.35 -2.28
CA ASN A 474 -15.55 -14.91 -2.06
C ASN A 474 -14.92 -14.55 -0.71
N ALA A 475 -15.05 -15.38 0.32
CA ALA A 475 -14.50 -15.08 1.65
C ALA A 475 -12.98 -15.30 1.71
N VAL A 476 -12.47 -16.39 1.12
CA VAL A 476 -11.03 -16.69 1.05
C VAL A 476 -10.34 -15.69 0.12
N ALA A 477 -10.91 -15.44 -1.05
CA ALA A 477 -10.38 -14.46 -1.98
C ALA A 477 -10.34 -13.04 -1.37
N ARG A 478 -11.35 -12.67 -0.58
CA ARG A 478 -11.38 -11.40 0.15
C ARG A 478 -10.33 -11.33 1.24
N TRP A 479 -10.19 -12.39 2.03
CA TRP A 479 -9.21 -12.46 3.10
C TRP A 479 -7.78 -12.41 2.56
N THR A 480 -7.44 -13.26 1.59
CA THR A 480 -6.11 -13.28 0.97
C THR A 480 -5.77 -11.96 0.29
N LYS A 481 -6.76 -11.33 -0.35
CA LYS A 481 -6.61 -10.04 -0.99
C LYS A 481 -6.33 -8.91 0.01
N ARG A 482 -7.09 -8.84 1.12
CA ARG A 482 -6.93 -7.82 2.15
C ARG A 482 -5.56 -7.90 2.84
N THR A 483 -5.09 -9.11 3.16
CA THR A 483 -3.78 -9.33 3.77
C THR A 483 -2.66 -8.85 2.84
N ARG A 484 -2.86 -9.00 1.54
CA ARG A 484 -1.92 -8.63 0.50
C ARG A 484 -1.87 -7.12 0.23
N GLU A 485 -3.02 -6.46 0.05
CA GLU A 485 -3.10 -5.04 -0.31
C GLU A 485 -2.43 -4.10 0.70
N ASN A 486 -2.40 -4.49 1.97
CA ASN A 486 -1.77 -3.70 3.02
C ASN A 486 -0.22 -3.80 3.04
N ARG A 487 0.39 -4.70 2.25
CA ARG A 487 1.83 -5.02 2.33
C ARG A 487 2.51 -5.14 0.98
N GLU A 488 1.76 -5.06 -0.11
CA GLU A 488 2.29 -5.21 -1.47
C GLU A 488 3.00 -3.95 -1.93
N CYS A 489 4.26 -4.07 -2.34
CA CYS A 489 4.95 -3.04 -3.09
C CYS A 489 4.49 -3.07 -4.55
N SER A 490 3.87 -2.00 -5.02
CA SER A 490 3.29 -1.91 -6.37
C SER A 490 4.26 -1.43 -7.45
N ILE A 491 5.55 -1.28 -7.12
CA ILE A 491 6.58 -0.81 -8.07
C ILE A 491 6.62 -1.63 -9.37
N GLY A 492 6.49 -2.95 -9.27
CA GLY A 492 6.51 -3.85 -10.43
C GLY A 492 5.36 -3.61 -11.39
N ASN A 493 4.17 -3.30 -10.88
CA ASN A 493 3.00 -3.03 -11.71
C ASN A 493 3.15 -1.71 -12.50
N GLY A 494 3.73 -0.68 -11.88
CA GLY A 494 3.98 0.60 -12.57
C GLY A 494 5.14 0.50 -13.58
N LEU A 495 6.22 -0.21 -13.25
CA LEU A 495 7.34 -0.44 -14.16
C LEU A 495 6.95 -1.25 -15.41
N ARG A 496 5.94 -2.13 -15.31
CA ARG A 496 5.42 -2.87 -16.46
C ARG A 496 5.09 -1.97 -17.66
N ASN A 497 4.41 -0.87 -17.42
CA ASN A 497 4.08 0.09 -18.47
C ASN A 497 5.33 0.75 -19.06
N GLN A 498 6.27 1.14 -18.23
CA GLN A 498 7.54 1.77 -18.64
C GLN A 498 8.39 0.82 -19.49
N ILE A 499 8.47 -0.44 -19.10
CA ILE A 499 9.21 -1.47 -19.83
C ILE A 499 8.58 -1.72 -21.19
N ASN A 500 7.27 -1.79 -21.27
CA ASN A 500 6.57 -1.93 -22.52
C ASN A 500 6.82 -0.72 -23.45
N LEU A 501 6.81 0.49 -22.93
CA LEU A 501 7.16 1.69 -23.71
C LEU A 501 8.60 1.67 -24.21
N ALA A 502 9.56 1.23 -23.38
CA ALA A 502 10.95 1.06 -23.81
C ALA A 502 11.08 0.02 -24.94
N ARG A 503 10.34 -1.10 -24.87
CA ARG A 503 10.26 -2.09 -25.95
C ARG A 503 9.68 -1.51 -27.24
N LEU A 504 8.62 -0.73 -27.12
CA LEU A 504 8.01 -0.06 -28.28
C LEU A 504 8.97 0.94 -28.92
N ALA A 505 9.74 1.68 -28.11
CA ALA A 505 10.77 2.59 -28.61
C ALA A 505 11.90 1.84 -29.33
N ALA A 506 12.36 0.71 -28.79
CA ALA A 506 13.35 -0.15 -29.44
C ALA A 506 12.84 -0.67 -30.79
N ALA A 507 11.58 -1.17 -30.83
CA ALA A 507 10.97 -1.66 -32.06
C ALA A 507 10.81 -0.54 -33.11
N ALA A 508 10.41 0.64 -32.71
CA ALA A 508 10.29 1.80 -33.60
C ALA A 508 11.63 2.26 -34.18
N ALA A 509 12.72 2.05 -33.48
CA ALA A 509 14.09 2.31 -33.94
C ALA A 509 14.66 1.20 -34.86
N GLY A 510 13.86 0.20 -35.23
CA GLY A 510 14.31 -0.93 -36.06
C GLY A 510 15.01 -2.04 -35.25
N GLY A 511 14.99 -1.97 -33.93
CA GLY A 511 15.50 -3.01 -33.03
C GLY A 511 14.51 -4.16 -32.82
N GLY A 512 14.88 -5.12 -31.97
CA GLY A 512 14.02 -6.24 -31.62
C GLY A 512 12.86 -5.85 -30.72
N LYS A 513 11.75 -6.60 -30.75
CA LYS A 513 10.62 -6.41 -29.83
C LYS A 513 10.95 -6.81 -28.36
N LYS A 514 12.15 -7.30 -28.09
CA LYS A 514 12.60 -7.73 -26.74
C LYS A 514 13.70 -6.81 -26.24
N LEU A 515 13.63 -6.43 -24.98
CA LEU A 515 14.76 -5.73 -24.34
C LEU A 515 15.97 -6.68 -24.19
N PRO A 516 17.20 -6.19 -24.36
CA PRO A 516 18.40 -6.94 -24.02
C PRO A 516 18.35 -7.44 -22.56
N GLU A 517 18.77 -8.69 -22.32
CA GLU A 517 18.78 -9.30 -20.98
C GLU A 517 19.46 -8.43 -19.93
N ARG A 518 20.56 -7.76 -20.31
CA ARG A 518 21.28 -6.84 -19.41
C ARG A 518 20.41 -5.68 -18.91
N LEU A 519 19.47 -5.17 -19.72
CA LEU A 519 18.55 -4.09 -19.31
C LEU A 519 17.44 -4.65 -18.41
N VAL A 520 16.91 -5.83 -18.71
CA VAL A 520 15.98 -6.54 -17.83
C VAL A 520 16.63 -6.83 -16.48
N GLY A 521 17.89 -7.27 -16.50
CA GLY A 521 18.67 -7.50 -15.28
C GLY A 521 18.86 -6.25 -14.44
N GLN A 522 19.08 -5.07 -15.05
CA GLN A 522 19.17 -3.81 -14.31
C GLN A 522 17.85 -3.45 -13.63
N ILE A 523 16.72 -3.72 -14.27
CA ILE A 523 15.40 -3.49 -13.67
C ILE A 523 15.20 -4.42 -12.47
N ILE A 524 15.58 -5.69 -12.58
CA ILE A 524 15.54 -6.65 -11.46
C ILE A 524 16.46 -6.19 -10.32
N LYS A 525 17.68 -5.72 -10.65
CA LYS A 525 18.62 -5.16 -9.68
C LYS A 525 18.01 -3.98 -8.92
N ASP A 526 17.38 -3.06 -9.63
CA ASP A 526 16.78 -1.86 -9.04
C ASP A 526 15.62 -2.21 -8.09
N ILE A 527 14.69 -3.07 -8.53
CA ILE A 527 13.61 -3.58 -7.69
C ILE A 527 14.19 -4.30 -6.47
N MET A 528 15.23 -5.11 -6.65
CA MET A 528 15.85 -5.83 -5.54
C MET A 528 16.50 -4.87 -4.53
N ALA A 529 17.16 -3.81 -5.00
CA ALA A 529 17.70 -2.78 -4.11
C ALA A 529 16.58 -2.08 -3.33
N HIS A 530 15.44 -1.81 -3.96
CA HIS A 530 14.26 -1.24 -3.32
C HIS A 530 13.72 -2.17 -2.21
N GLU A 531 13.48 -3.45 -2.52
CA GLU A 531 12.95 -4.40 -1.53
C GLU A 531 13.91 -4.63 -0.36
N VAL A 532 15.23 -4.66 -0.63
CA VAL A 532 16.24 -4.72 0.43
C VAL A 532 16.17 -3.48 1.32
N GLY A 533 15.94 -2.30 0.76
CA GLY A 533 15.71 -1.09 1.54
C GLY A 533 14.58 -1.26 2.56
N HIS A 534 13.47 -1.88 2.20
CA HIS A 534 12.39 -2.22 3.12
C HIS A 534 12.85 -3.19 4.22
N THR A 535 13.65 -4.19 3.86
CA THR A 535 14.21 -5.13 4.86
C THR A 535 15.26 -4.50 5.76
N LEU A 536 15.82 -3.35 5.39
CA LEU A 536 16.68 -2.53 6.26
C LEU A 536 15.88 -1.53 7.12
N GLY A 537 14.55 -1.54 7.02
CA GLY A 537 13.63 -0.73 7.80
C GLY A 537 13.16 0.54 7.09
N LEU A 538 13.56 0.80 5.85
CA LEU A 538 13.22 2.03 5.12
C LEU A 538 11.79 1.98 4.56
N ARG A 539 11.11 3.11 4.62
CA ARG A 539 9.84 3.38 3.95
C ARG A 539 10.07 3.96 2.56
N HIS A 540 9.02 4.00 1.75
CA HIS A 540 9.07 4.71 0.47
C HIS A 540 9.50 6.17 0.65
N ASN A 541 10.22 6.69 -0.34
CA ASN A 541 10.55 8.12 -0.42
C ASN A 541 10.17 8.69 -1.80
N PHE A 542 8.93 9.13 -1.96
CA PHE A 542 8.37 9.70 -3.19
C PHE A 542 8.84 11.13 -3.51
N LYS A 543 9.96 11.57 -2.94
CA LYS A 543 10.74 12.75 -3.35
C LYS A 543 12.12 12.39 -3.88
N GLY A 544 12.42 11.09 -4.03
CA GLY A 544 13.67 10.63 -4.61
C GLY A 544 13.85 11.07 -6.06
N SER A 545 12.76 11.11 -6.82
CA SER A 545 12.69 11.46 -8.25
C SER A 545 12.97 12.93 -8.58
N VAL A 546 12.71 13.86 -7.63
CA VAL A 546 12.79 15.32 -7.90
C VAL A 546 14.16 15.94 -7.59
N TRP A 547 15.17 15.11 -7.36
CA TRP A 547 16.51 15.54 -7.01
C TRP A 547 17.22 16.33 -8.14
N LEU A 548 17.14 15.87 -9.37
CA LEU A 548 17.86 16.36 -10.53
C LEU A 548 16.89 16.88 -11.60
N THR A 549 17.34 17.79 -12.45
CA THR A 549 16.63 18.19 -13.68
C THR A 549 16.74 17.09 -14.75
N ASN A 550 15.90 17.13 -15.79
CA ASN A 550 15.94 16.15 -16.88
C ASN A 550 17.31 16.06 -17.55
N GLU A 551 18.00 17.19 -17.76
CA GLU A 551 19.33 17.26 -18.34
C GLU A 551 20.40 16.68 -17.40
N GLU A 552 20.32 16.97 -16.12
CA GLU A 552 21.21 16.42 -15.10
C GLU A 552 21.03 14.89 -15.00
N ILE A 553 19.79 14.39 -15.05
CA ILE A 553 19.47 12.97 -15.03
C ILE A 553 20.11 12.27 -16.23
N LYS A 554 19.91 12.80 -17.45
CA LYS A 554 20.50 12.22 -18.66
C LYS A 554 22.03 12.19 -18.58
N LYS A 555 22.64 13.28 -18.12
CA LYS A 555 24.09 13.39 -17.92
C LYS A 555 24.60 12.41 -16.86
N ALA A 556 23.91 12.27 -15.73
CA ALA A 556 24.26 11.34 -14.65
C ALA A 556 24.15 9.89 -15.13
N ARG A 557 23.05 9.51 -15.83
CA ARG A 557 22.88 8.21 -16.45
C ARG A 557 24.07 7.85 -17.37
N ASP A 558 24.40 8.75 -18.28
CA ASP A 558 25.45 8.51 -19.27
C ASP A 558 26.85 8.44 -18.62
N ALA A 559 27.05 9.16 -17.50
CA ALA A 559 28.25 9.09 -16.68
C ALA A 559 28.33 7.86 -15.76
N GLY A 560 27.22 7.15 -15.55
CA GLY A 560 27.15 5.99 -14.65
C GLY A 560 27.14 6.38 -13.16
N THR A 561 26.53 7.51 -12.82
CA THR A 561 26.32 7.99 -11.45
C THR A 561 24.83 7.93 -11.08
N PRO A 562 24.45 7.89 -9.79
CA PRO A 562 23.06 7.85 -9.38
C PRO A 562 22.21 8.97 -10.01
N THR A 563 21.02 8.63 -10.44
CA THR A 563 20.11 9.51 -11.19
C THR A 563 18.90 9.96 -10.38
N TRP A 564 18.66 9.33 -9.26
CA TRP A 564 17.64 9.70 -8.27
C TRP A 564 18.22 9.69 -6.86
N ALA A 565 17.52 10.36 -5.95
CA ALA A 565 18.00 10.49 -4.58
C ALA A 565 17.81 9.21 -3.76
N SER A 566 16.85 8.39 -4.11
CA SER A 566 16.53 7.18 -3.36
C SER A 566 15.99 6.08 -4.27
N VAL A 567 16.44 4.86 -4.04
CA VAL A 567 15.84 3.65 -4.62
C VAL A 567 14.49 3.33 -3.94
N MET A 568 14.16 3.99 -2.84
CA MET A 568 12.88 3.81 -2.15
C MET A 568 11.73 4.60 -2.80
N ASP A 569 11.98 5.31 -3.91
CA ASP A 569 10.96 5.88 -4.78
C ASP A 569 10.52 4.86 -5.83
N TYR A 570 9.33 5.04 -6.39
CA TYR A 570 8.89 4.32 -7.57
C TYR A 570 9.35 5.08 -8.81
N ASN A 571 10.60 4.89 -9.18
CA ASN A 571 11.22 5.61 -10.28
C ASN A 571 10.84 5.02 -11.64
N PRO A 572 10.59 5.86 -12.68
CA PRO A 572 10.40 5.39 -14.04
C PRO A 572 11.74 4.98 -14.66
N LEU A 573 11.69 4.26 -15.79
CA LEU A 573 12.89 3.91 -16.54
C LEU A 573 13.52 5.14 -17.20
N LEU A 574 14.86 5.13 -17.29
CA LEU A 574 15.69 6.23 -17.80
C LEU A 574 15.88 6.15 -19.32
N TYR A 575 14.85 6.54 -20.06
CA TYR A 575 14.98 6.72 -21.52
C TYR A 575 14.28 8.01 -21.95
N PHE A 576 14.87 8.68 -22.94
CA PHE A 576 14.51 10.02 -23.38
C PHE A 576 14.24 10.04 -24.88
N PRO A 577 13.58 11.09 -25.43
CA PRO A 577 13.44 11.23 -26.88
C PRO A 577 14.78 11.13 -27.60
N GLY A 578 14.83 10.29 -28.64
CA GLY A 578 16.02 10.07 -29.46
C GLY A 578 17.00 9.02 -28.91
N ASP A 579 16.77 8.46 -27.72
CA ASP A 579 17.59 7.36 -27.22
C ASP A 579 17.36 6.08 -28.05
N LYS A 580 18.46 5.40 -28.35
CA LYS A 580 18.43 4.05 -28.88
C LYS A 580 18.48 3.07 -27.69
N ILE A 581 17.33 2.52 -27.35
CA ILE A 581 17.14 1.73 -26.12
C ILE A 581 18.15 0.58 -26.02
N GLU A 582 18.43 -0.10 -27.12
CA GLU A 582 19.36 -1.25 -27.15
C GLU A 582 20.83 -0.85 -26.90
N GLU A 583 21.19 0.41 -27.17
CA GLU A 583 22.53 0.96 -26.96
C GLU A 583 22.72 1.57 -25.57
N LEU A 584 21.62 1.78 -24.80
CA LEU A 584 21.70 2.36 -23.45
C LEU A 584 22.58 1.49 -22.55
N LYS A 585 23.52 2.12 -21.86
CA LYS A 585 24.33 1.46 -20.84
C LYS A 585 23.51 1.22 -19.57
N TYR A 586 22.69 2.18 -19.19
CA TYR A 586 21.82 2.14 -18.02
C TYR A 586 20.39 2.50 -18.40
N ILE A 587 19.42 1.73 -17.90
CA ILE A 587 17.97 1.99 -18.02
C ILE A 587 17.34 2.26 -16.66
N THR A 588 18.08 2.04 -15.57
CA THR A 588 17.77 2.40 -14.19
C THR A 588 18.97 3.13 -13.59
N SER A 589 18.88 3.61 -12.35
CA SER A 589 20.01 4.21 -11.67
C SER A 589 21.16 3.20 -11.50
N PRO A 590 22.40 3.63 -11.69
CA PRO A 590 23.57 2.75 -11.50
C PRO A 590 23.75 2.22 -10.08
N GLY A 591 23.12 2.84 -9.07
CA GLY A 591 23.18 2.43 -7.67
C GLY A 591 22.25 3.28 -6.80
N ILE A 592 22.34 3.08 -5.49
CA ILE A 592 21.57 3.81 -4.48
C ILE A 592 21.91 5.31 -4.46
N GLY A 593 20.97 6.14 -3.99
CA GLY A 593 21.08 7.59 -4.05
C GLY A 593 21.52 8.25 -2.72
N PRO A 594 21.75 9.57 -2.70
CA PRO A 594 22.21 10.30 -1.52
C PRO A 594 21.27 10.18 -0.31
N TYR A 595 19.95 10.10 -0.52
CA TYR A 595 19.00 9.87 0.56
C TYR A 595 19.22 8.51 1.23
N ASP A 596 19.50 7.47 0.44
CA ASP A 596 19.70 6.11 0.94
C ASP A 596 20.93 6.05 1.86
N TYR A 597 22.02 6.71 1.46
CA TYR A 597 23.21 6.85 2.31
C TYR A 597 22.89 7.58 3.63
N TRP A 598 22.14 8.67 3.55
CA TRP A 598 21.77 9.46 4.72
C TRP A 598 20.82 8.70 5.65
N ALA A 599 19.88 7.94 5.08
CA ALA A 599 18.97 7.10 5.86
C ALA A 599 19.72 5.98 6.58
N ILE A 600 20.69 5.33 5.93
CA ILE A 600 21.56 4.33 6.60
C ILE A 600 22.42 4.98 7.67
N ASP A 601 22.94 6.19 7.45
CA ASP A 601 23.67 6.96 8.49
C ASP A 601 22.78 7.16 9.72
N TYR A 602 21.54 7.65 9.54
CA TYR A 602 20.59 7.80 10.65
C TYR A 602 20.28 6.47 11.35
N GLY A 603 20.02 5.40 10.60
CA GLY A 603 19.60 4.11 11.15
C GLY A 603 20.72 3.34 11.85
N TYR A 604 21.97 3.44 11.37
CA TYR A 604 23.00 2.47 11.71
C TYR A 604 24.33 3.04 12.21
N SER A 605 24.61 4.34 11.99
CA SER A 605 25.88 4.91 12.48
C SER A 605 25.91 5.00 14.01
N ALA A 606 27.10 4.90 14.57
CA ALA A 606 27.34 5.07 15.99
C ALA A 606 27.68 6.53 16.31
N PRO A 607 27.25 7.07 17.46
CA PRO A 607 27.66 8.40 17.88
C PRO A 607 29.18 8.47 18.09
N ALA A 608 29.77 9.59 17.73
CA ALA A 608 31.17 9.85 18.03
C ALA A 608 31.44 9.81 19.57
N SER A 609 32.66 9.45 19.97
CA SER A 609 33.03 9.38 21.37
C SER A 609 32.69 10.68 22.13
N GLY A 610 31.96 10.54 23.22
CA GLY A 610 31.52 11.65 24.07
C GLY A 610 30.24 12.37 23.62
N LYS A 611 29.63 12.00 22.52
CA LYS A 611 28.32 12.51 22.09
C LYS A 611 27.18 11.57 22.53
N SER A 612 26.05 12.15 22.92
CA SER A 612 24.84 11.37 23.15
C SER A 612 24.27 10.84 21.82
N GLU A 613 23.57 9.70 21.88
CA GLU A 613 22.85 9.19 20.69
C GLU A 613 21.80 10.20 20.20
N SER A 614 21.08 10.85 21.11
CA SER A 614 20.08 11.87 20.77
C SER A 614 20.68 13.02 19.97
N ASP A 615 21.82 13.59 20.42
CA ASP A 615 22.48 14.70 19.73
C ASP A 615 23.01 14.26 18.35
N HIS A 616 23.52 13.03 18.27
CA HIS A 616 24.00 12.45 17.02
C HIS A 616 22.86 12.32 16.01
N LEU A 617 21.72 11.74 16.40
CA LEU A 617 20.56 11.56 15.53
C LEU A 617 19.93 12.89 15.12
N LEU A 618 19.84 13.84 16.04
CA LEU A 618 19.33 15.19 15.73
C LEU A 618 20.21 15.90 14.69
N ALA A 619 21.54 15.76 14.80
CA ALA A 619 22.47 16.35 13.83
C ALA A 619 22.32 15.74 12.43
N ILE A 620 22.13 14.42 12.33
CA ILE A 620 21.88 13.75 11.05
C ILE A 620 20.54 14.19 10.48
N ALA A 621 19.46 14.14 11.27
CA ALA A 621 18.11 14.48 10.81
C ALA A 621 17.99 15.95 10.40
N ALA A 622 18.76 16.88 11.02
CA ALA A 622 18.75 18.29 10.68
C ALA A 622 19.23 18.60 9.24
N ARG A 623 19.86 17.63 8.57
CA ARG A 623 20.29 17.72 7.18
C ARG A 623 19.15 17.55 6.17
N ASN A 624 17.93 17.32 6.60
CA ASN A 624 16.75 17.01 5.77
C ASN A 624 16.43 18.09 4.71
N THR A 625 17.02 19.28 4.80
CA THR A 625 16.86 20.38 3.84
C THR A 625 17.89 20.38 2.71
N GLU A 626 18.92 19.52 2.79
CA GLU A 626 19.94 19.41 1.75
C GLU A 626 19.35 18.82 0.46
N LYS A 627 19.87 19.27 -0.69
CA LYS A 627 19.46 18.74 -2.00
C LYS A 627 19.71 17.23 -2.06
N GLY A 628 18.67 16.46 -2.35
CA GLY A 628 18.71 14.99 -2.41
C GLY A 628 18.41 14.28 -1.09
N LEU A 629 18.10 15.02 0.01
CA LEU A 629 17.69 14.41 1.29
C LEU A 629 16.22 14.68 1.63
N LEU A 630 15.45 15.21 0.67
CA LEU A 630 14.02 15.45 0.87
C LEU A 630 13.26 14.13 1.03
N TYR A 631 12.20 14.15 1.86
CA TYR A 631 11.42 12.96 2.17
C TYR A 631 9.92 13.20 2.06
N ALA A 632 9.24 12.29 1.40
CA ALA A 632 7.79 12.11 1.40
C ALA A 632 7.46 10.63 1.23
N THR A 633 6.36 10.17 1.80
CA THR A 633 6.02 8.76 1.82
C THR A 633 4.55 8.52 1.44
N ASP A 634 4.01 7.34 1.69
CA ASP A 634 2.69 6.89 1.24
C ASP A 634 1.56 7.85 1.65
N GLU A 635 1.60 8.39 2.86
CA GLU A 635 0.61 9.34 3.37
C GLU A 635 0.64 10.69 2.63
N ASP A 636 1.77 11.02 2.00
CA ASP A 636 1.92 12.26 1.24
C ASP A 636 1.43 12.13 -0.21
N VAL A 637 1.16 10.90 -0.68
CA VAL A 637 0.80 10.57 -2.08
C VAL A 637 -0.57 9.88 -2.15
N VAL A 638 -1.60 10.56 -1.64
CA VAL A 638 -3.00 10.06 -1.63
C VAL A 638 -3.78 10.49 -2.89
N GLY A 639 -3.14 10.45 -4.04
CA GLY A 639 -3.75 10.75 -5.34
C GLY A 639 -3.80 12.23 -5.71
N LEU A 640 -4.75 12.61 -6.58
CA LEU A 640 -4.86 13.97 -7.13
C LEU A 640 -5.16 15.06 -6.08
N THR A 641 -5.59 14.68 -4.90
CA THR A 641 -5.88 15.60 -3.80
C THR A 641 -4.66 15.89 -2.92
N SER A 642 -3.57 15.13 -3.08
CA SER A 642 -2.31 15.40 -2.37
C SER A 642 -1.84 16.81 -2.61
N PRO A 643 -1.45 17.54 -1.55
CA PRO A 643 -1.08 18.92 -1.70
C PRO A 643 0.29 19.14 -2.36
N ASP A 644 1.24 18.23 -2.17
CA ASP A 644 2.62 18.40 -2.61
C ASP A 644 2.83 17.92 -4.06
N PRO A 645 3.07 18.83 -5.02
CA PRO A 645 3.29 18.45 -6.41
C PRO A 645 4.64 17.76 -6.67
N THR A 646 5.55 17.77 -5.68
CA THR A 646 6.87 17.15 -5.78
C THR A 646 6.92 15.75 -5.19
N ALA A 647 5.80 15.24 -4.68
CA ALA A 647 5.69 13.88 -4.16
C ALA A 647 4.73 13.08 -5.05
N ASN A 648 5.27 12.22 -5.90
CA ASN A 648 4.51 11.40 -6.84
C ASN A 648 5.12 10.00 -6.96
N ARG A 649 4.41 9.12 -7.65
CA ARG A 649 4.91 7.79 -8.05
C ARG A 649 5.17 7.78 -9.54
N PHE A 650 6.31 7.20 -9.98
CA PHE A 650 6.67 7.06 -11.39
C PHE A 650 6.82 8.38 -12.14
N ASP A 651 7.12 9.47 -11.45
CA ASP A 651 7.56 10.74 -12.05
C ASP A 651 9.09 10.87 -11.97
N MET A 652 9.62 11.87 -12.65
CA MET A 652 11.04 12.16 -12.65
C MET A 652 11.31 13.64 -12.93
N GLY A 653 12.41 14.11 -12.38
CA GLY A 653 12.88 15.47 -12.61
C GLY A 653 12.29 16.50 -11.66
N ALA A 654 13.09 17.52 -11.37
CA ALA A 654 12.74 18.59 -10.45
C ALA A 654 11.58 19.47 -10.93
N ASP A 655 11.24 19.40 -12.23
CA ASP A 655 10.14 20.15 -12.85
C ASP A 655 9.13 19.19 -13.48
N PRO A 656 7.95 18.97 -12.86
CA PRO A 656 6.90 18.10 -13.39
C PRO A 656 6.36 18.54 -14.76
N VAL A 657 6.38 19.83 -15.07
CA VAL A 657 5.93 20.32 -16.39
C VAL A 657 6.96 19.98 -17.48
N ALA A 658 8.25 20.16 -17.18
CA ALA A 658 9.33 19.79 -18.10
C ALA A 658 9.33 18.28 -18.35
N TRP A 659 9.11 17.47 -17.32
CA TRP A 659 8.95 16.03 -17.46
C TRP A 659 7.75 15.68 -18.33
N ALA A 660 6.56 16.24 -18.06
CA ALA A 660 5.36 15.99 -18.86
C ALA A 660 5.56 16.35 -20.33
N LYS A 661 6.16 17.51 -20.64
CA LYS A 661 6.48 17.94 -22.02
C LYS A 661 7.40 16.95 -22.73
N MET A 662 8.46 16.50 -22.06
CA MET A 662 9.41 15.55 -22.61
C MET A 662 8.75 14.18 -22.89
N ARG A 663 7.84 13.70 -22.02
CA ARG A 663 7.10 12.45 -22.23
C ARG A 663 6.06 12.56 -23.34
N ILE A 664 5.43 13.73 -23.53
CA ILE A 664 4.59 14.04 -24.71
C ILE A 664 5.42 13.95 -25.99
N GLU A 665 6.58 14.60 -26.04
CA GLU A 665 7.49 14.55 -27.19
C GLU A 665 7.92 13.12 -27.51
N PHE A 666 8.27 12.31 -26.49
CA PHE A 666 8.60 10.90 -26.65
C PHE A 666 7.46 10.12 -27.29
N ALA A 667 6.25 10.22 -26.75
CA ALA A 667 5.08 9.49 -27.24
C ALA A 667 4.66 9.97 -28.64
N ASP A 668 4.72 11.27 -28.93
CA ASP A 668 4.41 11.85 -30.26
C ASP A 668 5.40 11.37 -31.31
N GLY A 669 6.69 11.25 -30.97
CA GLY A 669 7.69 10.67 -31.87
C GLY A 669 7.35 9.27 -32.30
N LEU A 670 6.87 8.42 -31.38
CA LEU A 670 6.46 7.05 -31.68
C LEU A 670 5.11 6.99 -32.43
N LEU A 671 4.15 7.83 -32.07
CA LEU A 671 2.84 7.88 -32.72
C LEU A 671 2.92 8.33 -34.18
N LYS A 672 3.87 9.19 -34.52
CA LYS A 672 4.05 9.72 -35.87
C LYS A 672 4.33 8.62 -36.91
N THR A 673 5.09 7.61 -36.54
CA THR A 673 5.49 6.49 -37.42
C THR A 673 4.79 5.18 -37.02
N LEU A 674 3.79 5.23 -36.14
CA LEU A 674 3.11 4.05 -35.58
C LEU A 674 2.70 3.01 -36.62
N PRO A 675 2.09 3.36 -37.79
CA PRO A 675 1.68 2.38 -38.78
C PRO A 675 2.83 1.61 -39.46
N GLU A 676 4.05 2.12 -39.36
CA GLU A 676 5.24 1.58 -40.06
C GLU A 676 5.91 0.45 -39.27
N TRP A 677 5.85 0.50 -37.94
CA TRP A 677 6.60 -0.40 -37.04
C TRP A 677 5.74 -1.21 -36.06
N ALA A 678 4.52 -0.75 -35.74
CA ALA A 678 3.76 -1.31 -34.62
C ALA A 678 3.24 -2.72 -34.88
N VAL A 679 2.85 -3.02 -36.13
CA VAL A 679 2.22 -4.28 -36.51
C VAL A 679 2.97 -4.89 -37.69
N GLN A 680 3.40 -6.13 -37.56
CA GLN A 680 3.96 -6.91 -38.66
C GLN A 680 2.84 -7.53 -39.51
N LYS A 681 3.21 -8.09 -40.70
CA LYS A 681 2.26 -8.60 -41.68
C LYS A 681 1.24 -9.58 -41.10
N ASP A 682 1.64 -10.44 -40.18
CA ASP A 682 0.81 -11.50 -39.60
C ASP A 682 0.29 -11.18 -38.20
N ASP A 683 0.60 -9.98 -37.65
CA ASP A 683 0.14 -9.57 -36.32
C ASP A 683 -1.35 -9.20 -36.33
N PRO A 684 -2.13 -9.57 -35.30
CA PRO A 684 -3.52 -9.14 -35.15
C PRO A 684 -3.65 -7.62 -34.95
N ASN A 685 -4.70 -7.04 -35.50
CA ASN A 685 -4.97 -5.60 -35.36
C ASN A 685 -5.19 -5.12 -33.93
N TYR A 686 -5.51 -6.00 -32.98
CA TYR A 686 -5.65 -5.60 -31.58
C TYR A 686 -4.30 -5.20 -30.96
N TYR A 687 -3.16 -5.67 -31.44
CA TYR A 687 -1.85 -5.18 -31.02
C TYR A 687 -1.67 -3.70 -31.34
N LEU A 688 -2.15 -3.23 -32.49
CA LEU A 688 -2.10 -1.81 -32.83
C LEU A 688 -2.93 -0.97 -31.84
N ARG A 689 -4.11 -1.47 -31.44
CA ARG A 689 -4.94 -0.81 -30.43
C ARG A 689 -4.24 -0.68 -29.11
N ASP A 690 -3.61 -1.76 -28.63
CA ASP A 690 -2.92 -1.77 -27.37
C ASP A 690 -1.73 -0.79 -27.38
N ILE A 691 -0.92 -0.83 -28.43
CA ILE A 691 0.22 0.10 -28.60
C ILE A 691 -0.27 1.55 -28.68
N TYR A 692 -1.29 1.83 -29.51
CA TYR A 692 -1.87 3.16 -29.62
C TYR A 692 -2.37 3.69 -28.26
N SER A 693 -3.10 2.86 -27.53
CA SER A 693 -3.66 3.23 -26.22
C SER A 693 -2.55 3.54 -25.22
N ARG A 694 -1.45 2.76 -25.23
CA ARG A 694 -0.27 2.99 -24.39
C ARG A 694 0.39 4.33 -24.67
N LEU A 695 0.64 4.61 -25.94
CA LEU A 695 1.28 5.86 -26.33
C LEU A 695 0.37 7.07 -26.04
N MET A 696 -0.94 6.94 -26.26
CA MET A 696 -1.88 7.99 -25.88
C MET A 696 -1.95 8.21 -24.36
N PHE A 697 -1.90 7.14 -23.57
CA PHE A 697 -1.84 7.25 -22.12
C PHE A 697 -0.54 7.91 -21.67
N GLU A 698 0.61 7.53 -22.24
CA GLU A 698 1.90 8.15 -21.91
C GLU A 698 1.94 9.66 -22.20
N ARG A 699 1.28 10.11 -23.27
CA ARG A 699 1.15 11.54 -23.58
C ARG A 699 0.45 12.36 -22.49
N VAL A 700 -0.48 11.73 -21.77
CA VAL A 700 -1.33 12.46 -20.81
C VAL A 700 -0.98 12.16 -19.35
N ARG A 701 -0.29 11.07 -19.08
CA ARG A 701 -0.04 10.51 -17.75
C ARG A 701 0.52 11.51 -16.74
N TYR A 702 1.44 12.36 -17.16
CA TYR A 702 2.15 13.28 -16.27
C TYR A 702 1.53 14.66 -16.15
N ILE A 703 0.52 14.97 -16.98
CA ILE A 703 -0.16 16.27 -16.95
C ILE A 703 -0.94 16.48 -15.62
N PRO A 704 -1.62 15.48 -15.04
CA PRO A 704 -2.23 15.62 -13.71
C PRO A 704 -1.23 15.93 -12.59
N PHE A 705 0.00 15.43 -12.67
CA PHE A 705 1.05 15.75 -11.70
C PHE A 705 1.49 17.23 -11.86
N ALA A 706 1.68 17.69 -13.10
CA ALA A 706 1.91 19.10 -13.38
C ALA A 706 0.76 19.99 -12.89
N ALA A 707 -0.52 19.56 -13.06
CA ALA A 707 -1.69 20.33 -12.60
C ALA A 707 -1.67 20.58 -11.09
N ARG A 708 -1.03 19.74 -10.30
CA ARG A 708 -0.87 19.93 -8.87
C ARG A 708 0.05 21.10 -8.53
N GLN A 709 0.91 21.56 -9.44
CA GLN A 709 1.62 22.81 -9.27
C GLN A 709 0.67 24.03 -9.26
N VAL A 710 -0.48 23.96 -9.92
CA VAL A 710 -1.46 25.04 -9.91
C VAL A 710 -2.19 25.12 -8.57
N THR A 711 -2.56 23.97 -7.99
CA THR A 711 -3.46 23.89 -6.83
C THR A 711 -2.79 23.42 -5.55
N GLY A 712 -1.49 23.10 -5.59
CA GLY A 712 -0.75 22.50 -4.49
C GLY A 712 0.09 23.47 -3.70
N GLN A 713 0.85 22.92 -2.78
CA GLN A 713 1.88 23.57 -1.97
C GLN A 713 2.92 22.52 -1.56
N ILE A 714 4.20 22.89 -1.52
CA ILE A 714 5.27 21.99 -1.12
C ILE A 714 5.23 21.82 0.39
N GLN A 715 5.31 20.58 0.86
CA GLN A 715 5.35 20.25 2.28
C GLN A 715 6.78 19.99 2.76
N SER A 716 7.08 20.44 3.97
CA SER A 716 8.33 20.16 4.66
C SER A 716 8.08 19.53 6.03
N ARG A 717 8.92 18.57 6.39
CA ARG A 717 8.99 17.95 7.70
C ARG A 717 10.09 18.56 8.58
N SER A 718 10.75 19.64 8.11
CA SER A 718 11.82 20.33 8.82
C SER A 718 11.32 20.92 10.13
N ARG A 719 12.17 20.91 11.13
CA ARG A 719 11.93 21.59 12.40
C ARG A 719 12.43 23.03 12.31
N ALA A 720 11.84 23.92 13.07
CA ALA A 720 12.22 25.34 13.07
C ALA A 720 13.72 25.58 13.41
N SER A 721 14.34 24.62 14.08
CA SER A 721 15.76 24.66 14.44
C SER A 721 16.71 24.09 13.38
N ASP A 722 16.17 23.49 12.31
CA ASP A 722 17.01 22.88 11.27
C ASP A 722 17.67 23.97 10.41
N PRO A 723 18.89 23.78 9.91
CA PRO A 723 19.54 24.73 9.03
C PRO A 723 18.68 24.98 7.77
N ASN A 724 18.45 26.25 7.44
CA ASN A 724 17.66 26.66 6.28
C ASN A 724 16.25 26.04 6.23
N ALA A 725 15.64 25.77 7.39
CA ALA A 725 14.33 25.16 7.47
C ALA A 725 13.28 26.00 6.70
N PRO A 726 12.64 25.44 5.67
CA PRO A 726 11.51 26.12 5.04
C PRO A 726 10.30 26.11 5.98
N ALA A 727 9.29 26.92 5.65
CA ALA A 727 7.99 26.79 6.31
C ALA A 727 7.41 25.40 6.10
N ALA A 728 6.56 24.91 7.02
CA ALA A 728 5.89 23.61 6.89
C ALA A 728 5.14 23.45 5.55
N PHE A 729 4.66 24.58 5.00
CA PHE A 729 4.05 24.68 3.68
C PHE A 729 4.65 25.84 2.91
N THR A 730 5.26 25.55 1.77
CA THR A 730 5.76 26.56 0.83
C THR A 730 4.80 26.67 -0.36
N LEU A 731 4.32 27.89 -0.64
CA LEU A 731 3.43 28.13 -1.76
C LEU A 731 4.21 28.06 -3.08
N ILE A 732 3.54 27.60 -4.12
CA ILE A 732 4.08 27.59 -5.48
C ILE A 732 4.11 29.05 -5.99
N ASP A 733 5.16 29.40 -6.71
CA ASP A 733 5.30 30.71 -7.35
C ASP A 733 4.11 30.97 -8.29
N PRO A 734 3.40 32.10 -8.16
CA PRO A 734 2.27 32.45 -9.02
C PRO A 734 2.57 32.38 -10.52
N LYS A 735 3.79 32.73 -10.92
CA LYS A 735 4.23 32.62 -12.31
C LYS A 735 4.22 31.15 -12.77
N VAL A 736 4.75 30.23 -11.96
CA VAL A 736 4.75 28.79 -12.24
C VAL A 736 3.31 28.28 -12.33
N GLN A 737 2.43 28.69 -11.43
CA GLN A 737 1.01 28.32 -11.46
C GLN A 737 0.34 28.74 -12.77
N ARG A 738 0.54 29.99 -13.22
CA ARG A 738 0.00 30.53 -14.48
C ARG A 738 0.58 29.84 -15.71
N GLU A 739 1.90 29.63 -15.75
CA GLU A 739 2.57 28.94 -16.86
C GLU A 739 2.12 27.49 -16.98
N THR A 740 1.94 26.81 -15.85
CA THR A 740 1.43 25.44 -15.82
C THR A 740 -0.03 25.38 -16.29
N LEU A 741 -0.88 26.28 -15.82
CA LEU A 741 -2.29 26.32 -16.24
C LEU A 741 -2.41 26.65 -17.74
N LYS A 742 -1.57 27.57 -18.23
CA LYS A 742 -1.50 27.86 -19.66
C LYS A 742 -1.07 26.62 -20.46
N PHE A 743 -0.04 25.90 -20.01
CA PHE A 743 0.40 24.66 -20.66
C PHE A 743 -0.75 23.65 -20.77
N ILE A 744 -1.54 23.45 -19.69
CA ILE A 744 -2.67 22.53 -19.68
C ILE A 744 -3.75 22.98 -20.66
N ASN A 745 -4.12 24.26 -20.66
CA ASN A 745 -5.13 24.81 -21.55
C ASN A 745 -4.71 24.71 -23.03
N ASP A 746 -3.45 24.98 -23.35
CA ASP A 746 -2.92 24.98 -24.71
C ASP A 746 -2.64 23.57 -25.27
N THR A 747 -2.65 22.54 -24.39
CA THR A 747 -2.38 21.15 -24.79
C THR A 747 -3.61 20.28 -24.54
N LEU A 748 -3.78 19.78 -23.32
CA LEU A 748 -4.75 18.73 -22.99
C LEU A 748 -6.20 19.13 -23.27
N PHE A 749 -6.54 20.40 -23.16
CA PHE A 749 -7.90 20.90 -23.35
C PHE A 749 -8.20 21.35 -24.77
N THR A 750 -7.29 21.08 -25.73
CA THR A 750 -7.49 21.40 -27.14
C THR A 750 -7.99 20.19 -27.94
N GLU A 751 -8.66 20.44 -29.08
CA GLU A 751 -9.04 19.40 -30.03
C GLU A 751 -7.81 18.82 -30.73
N GLU A 752 -6.86 19.67 -31.09
CA GLU A 752 -5.67 19.38 -31.88
C GLU A 752 -4.76 18.34 -31.21
N PHE A 753 -4.68 18.37 -29.89
CA PHE A 753 -3.88 17.41 -29.13
C PHE A 753 -4.33 15.96 -29.37
N PHE A 754 -5.62 15.73 -29.62
CA PHE A 754 -6.21 14.40 -29.82
C PHE A 754 -6.57 14.10 -31.26
N ASN A 755 -6.43 15.08 -32.20
CA ASN A 755 -6.77 14.87 -33.58
C ASN A 755 -5.74 13.93 -34.23
N LYS A 756 -6.15 12.71 -34.55
CA LYS A 756 -5.32 11.66 -35.13
C LYS A 756 -5.93 11.15 -36.44
N ASP A 757 -5.07 10.55 -37.28
CA ASP A 757 -5.46 10.02 -38.56
C ASP A 757 -6.60 8.97 -38.42
N ALA A 758 -7.71 9.20 -39.11
CA ALA A 758 -8.85 8.30 -39.17
C ALA A 758 -8.44 6.91 -39.66
N ALA A 759 -7.45 6.80 -40.53
CA ALA A 759 -6.96 5.53 -41.04
C ALA A 759 -6.30 4.66 -39.93
N VAL A 760 -5.68 5.29 -38.93
CA VAL A 760 -5.17 4.58 -37.76
C VAL A 760 -6.32 4.15 -36.84
N LEU A 761 -7.25 5.06 -36.52
CA LEU A 761 -8.38 4.79 -35.63
C LEU A 761 -9.26 3.63 -36.12
N ASN A 762 -9.45 3.48 -37.44
CA ASN A 762 -10.22 2.39 -38.03
C ASN A 762 -9.52 1.02 -37.97
N LYS A 763 -8.23 0.97 -37.64
CA LYS A 763 -7.45 -0.28 -37.46
C LYS A 763 -7.41 -0.77 -36.01
N LEU A 764 -7.93 0.00 -35.04
CA LEU A 764 -7.86 -0.32 -33.62
C LEU A 764 -8.90 -1.38 -33.22
N GLY A 765 -8.69 -2.63 -33.66
CA GLY A 765 -9.52 -3.78 -33.36
C GLY A 765 -9.35 -4.30 -31.93
N VAL A 766 -10.14 -5.30 -31.53
CA VAL A 766 -10.05 -5.98 -30.25
C VAL A 766 -9.78 -7.47 -30.43
N SER A 767 -9.21 -8.10 -29.40
CA SER A 767 -9.14 -9.57 -29.31
C SER A 767 -10.56 -10.14 -29.31
N ARG A 768 -10.74 -11.28 -29.97
CA ARG A 768 -12.03 -12.00 -30.07
C ARG A 768 -12.02 -13.30 -29.27
N TRP A 769 -10.94 -13.57 -28.55
CA TRP A 769 -10.85 -14.72 -27.68
C TRP A 769 -11.80 -14.56 -26.48
N SER A 770 -12.45 -15.66 -26.08
CA SER A 770 -13.42 -15.73 -24.98
C SER A 770 -13.19 -17.04 -24.24
N ASP A 771 -12.20 -17.05 -23.37
CA ASP A 771 -11.80 -18.20 -22.56
C ASP A 771 -11.35 -17.73 -21.15
N TRP A 772 -10.88 -18.64 -20.32
CA TRP A 772 -10.46 -18.33 -18.95
C TRP A 772 -9.26 -17.36 -18.87
N ALA A 773 -8.46 -17.26 -19.94
CA ALA A 773 -7.28 -16.38 -20.01
C ALA A 773 -7.60 -15.03 -20.68
N SER A 774 -8.80 -14.84 -21.22
CA SER A 774 -9.17 -13.64 -21.96
C SER A 774 -10.57 -13.15 -21.59
N THR A 775 -10.70 -11.82 -21.50
CA THR A 775 -12.00 -11.18 -21.28
C THR A 775 -12.50 -10.56 -22.58
N PRO A 776 -13.68 -10.92 -23.06
CA PRO A 776 -14.25 -10.31 -24.25
C PRO A 776 -14.44 -8.80 -24.06
N ALA A 777 -14.04 -8.01 -25.04
CA ALA A 777 -14.30 -6.59 -25.02
C ALA A 777 -15.80 -6.31 -25.13
N GLY A 778 -16.36 -5.51 -24.24
CA GLY A 778 -17.77 -5.11 -24.30
C GLY A 778 -18.12 -4.28 -25.54
N ARG A 779 -17.14 -3.58 -26.11
CA ARG A 779 -17.26 -2.80 -27.34
C ARG A 779 -16.10 -3.13 -28.27
N THR A 780 -16.42 -3.50 -29.53
CA THR A 780 -15.43 -4.00 -30.49
C THR A 780 -14.76 -2.93 -31.34
N ASP A 781 -15.39 -1.77 -31.53
CA ASP A 781 -14.78 -0.59 -32.13
C ASP A 781 -14.06 0.27 -31.07
N PHE A 782 -13.15 1.13 -31.53
CA PHE A 782 -12.42 2.02 -30.59
C PHE A 782 -13.32 3.21 -30.20
N PRO A 783 -13.60 3.42 -28.91
CA PRO A 783 -14.49 4.48 -28.42
C PRO A 783 -13.75 5.81 -28.33
N VAL A 784 -13.43 6.43 -29.45
CA VAL A 784 -12.56 7.62 -29.55
C VAL A 784 -12.96 8.72 -28.57
N HIS A 785 -14.25 9.09 -28.51
CA HIS A 785 -14.74 10.19 -27.66
C HIS A 785 -14.62 9.86 -26.16
N ALA A 786 -14.93 8.63 -25.76
CA ALA A 786 -14.80 8.21 -24.38
C ALA A 786 -13.33 8.14 -23.95
N ALA A 787 -12.46 7.64 -24.84
CA ALA A 787 -11.02 7.60 -24.56
C ALA A 787 -10.43 9.01 -24.38
N VAL A 788 -10.74 9.95 -25.28
CA VAL A 788 -10.25 11.32 -25.17
C VAL A 788 -10.74 11.97 -23.87
N LEU A 789 -12.03 11.84 -23.56
CA LEU A 789 -12.58 12.43 -22.35
C LEU A 789 -11.95 11.82 -21.09
N SER A 790 -11.69 10.49 -21.07
CA SER A 790 -11.02 9.85 -19.94
C SER A 790 -9.62 10.43 -19.68
N TYR A 791 -8.88 10.77 -20.73
CA TYR A 791 -7.55 11.39 -20.62
C TYR A 791 -7.60 12.82 -20.05
N GLN A 792 -8.69 13.56 -20.31
CA GLN A 792 -8.85 14.95 -19.85
C GLN A 792 -9.34 15.06 -18.41
N THR A 793 -10.12 14.10 -17.98
CA THR A 793 -10.92 14.18 -16.75
C THR A 793 -10.08 14.25 -15.47
N GLY A 794 -8.99 13.50 -15.39
CA GLY A 794 -8.13 13.52 -14.19
C GLY A 794 -7.50 14.89 -13.94
N THR A 795 -7.00 15.52 -14.98
CA THR A 795 -6.44 16.89 -14.89
C THR A 795 -7.52 17.91 -14.57
N LEU A 796 -8.67 17.80 -15.22
CA LEU A 796 -9.81 18.65 -14.93
C LEU A 796 -10.24 18.54 -13.47
N ALA A 797 -10.34 17.32 -12.95
CA ALA A 797 -10.67 17.07 -11.55
C ALA A 797 -9.61 17.68 -10.60
N ALA A 798 -8.32 17.54 -10.91
CA ALA A 798 -7.24 18.14 -10.11
C ALA A 798 -7.37 19.67 -10.00
N LEU A 799 -7.87 20.34 -11.04
CA LEU A 799 -8.05 21.79 -11.07
C LEU A 799 -9.38 22.27 -10.49
N THR A 800 -10.43 21.43 -10.49
CA THR A 800 -11.81 21.86 -10.20
C THR A 800 -12.44 21.21 -8.97
N ASN A 801 -11.74 20.29 -8.29
CA ASN A 801 -12.30 19.68 -7.08
C ASN A 801 -12.35 20.66 -5.90
N ALA A 802 -13.27 20.44 -4.98
CA ALA A 802 -13.53 21.31 -3.85
C ALA A 802 -12.27 21.61 -3.01
N MET A 803 -11.46 20.56 -2.74
CA MET A 803 -10.26 20.68 -1.92
C MET A 803 -9.18 21.52 -2.60
N ALA A 804 -9.01 21.36 -3.92
CA ALA A 804 -8.07 22.14 -4.70
C ALA A 804 -8.44 23.63 -4.72
N LEU A 805 -9.72 23.96 -4.99
CA LEU A 805 -10.22 25.33 -4.96
C LEU A 805 -10.07 25.97 -3.59
N GLN A 806 -10.45 25.24 -2.52
CA GLN A 806 -10.32 25.74 -1.16
C GLN A 806 -8.85 25.96 -0.77
N ARG A 807 -7.94 25.08 -1.20
CA ARG A 807 -6.50 25.23 -0.93
C ARG A 807 -5.92 26.47 -1.60
N VAL A 808 -6.30 26.76 -2.85
CA VAL A 808 -5.87 27.99 -3.54
C VAL A 808 -6.45 29.22 -2.84
N TYR A 809 -7.72 29.19 -2.43
CA TYR A 809 -8.34 30.26 -1.66
C TYR A 809 -7.63 30.53 -0.33
N ASP A 810 -7.29 29.47 0.41
CA ASP A 810 -6.54 29.59 1.67
C ASP A 810 -5.10 30.10 1.43
N ALA A 811 -4.49 29.74 0.28
CA ALA A 811 -3.15 30.18 -0.09
C ALA A 811 -3.07 31.71 -0.26
N GLU A 812 -4.14 32.36 -0.70
CA GLU A 812 -4.21 33.84 -0.80
C GLU A 812 -3.97 34.54 0.54
N ARG A 813 -4.41 33.92 1.65
CA ARG A 813 -4.21 34.43 3.03
C ARG A 813 -2.83 34.10 3.58
N LYS A 814 -2.21 33.04 3.08
CA LYS A 814 -0.87 32.60 3.47
C LYS A 814 0.24 33.36 2.73
N SER A 815 -0.08 33.99 1.59
CA SER A 815 0.87 34.79 0.81
C SER A 815 0.93 36.25 1.28
N ALA A 816 2.15 36.70 1.54
CA ALA A 816 2.43 38.13 1.79
C ALA A 816 2.72 38.93 0.50
N ALA A 817 2.89 38.26 -0.65
CA ALA A 817 3.19 38.90 -1.92
C ALA A 817 1.99 39.73 -2.43
N GLU A 818 2.25 40.82 -3.17
CA GLU A 818 1.20 41.57 -3.89
C GLU A 818 0.66 40.76 -5.06
N ASP A 819 1.54 40.15 -5.87
CA ASP A 819 1.14 39.23 -6.93
C ASP A 819 0.83 37.86 -6.33
N LYS A 820 -0.44 37.46 -6.38
CA LYS A 820 -0.95 36.21 -5.88
C LYS A 820 -1.71 35.49 -6.99
N PHE A 821 -1.56 34.20 -7.06
CA PHE A 821 -2.47 33.36 -7.84
C PHE A 821 -3.74 33.15 -7.02
N THR A 822 -4.88 33.62 -7.51
CA THR A 822 -6.14 33.59 -6.76
C THR A 822 -7.07 32.47 -7.21
N VAL A 823 -7.99 32.07 -6.33
CA VAL A 823 -9.03 31.10 -6.70
C VAL A 823 -9.94 31.66 -7.79
N ALA A 824 -10.17 32.96 -7.82
CA ALA A 824 -10.92 33.63 -8.89
C ALA A 824 -10.18 33.50 -10.23
N GLU A 825 -8.85 33.70 -10.25
CA GLU A 825 -8.03 33.52 -11.44
C GLU A 825 -8.06 32.04 -11.90
N LEU A 826 -7.97 31.07 -10.99
CA LEU A 826 -8.08 29.65 -11.31
C LEU A 826 -9.42 29.33 -11.97
N ILE A 827 -10.55 29.71 -11.34
CA ILE A 827 -11.90 29.48 -11.82
C ILE A 827 -12.11 30.06 -13.22
N THR A 828 -11.69 31.31 -13.42
CA THR A 828 -11.88 32.01 -14.71
C THR A 828 -10.96 31.47 -15.79
N SER A 829 -9.69 31.21 -15.49
CA SER A 829 -8.73 30.71 -16.49
C SER A 829 -9.06 29.29 -16.97
N VAL A 830 -9.52 28.39 -16.07
CA VAL A 830 -9.98 27.06 -16.49
C VAL A 830 -11.26 27.16 -17.34
N ARG A 831 -12.22 28.00 -16.92
CA ARG A 831 -13.45 28.25 -17.70
C ARG A 831 -13.11 28.74 -19.10
N ASP A 832 -12.31 29.81 -19.18
CA ASP A 832 -12.03 30.50 -20.43
C ASP A 832 -11.21 29.61 -21.38
N GLY A 833 -10.26 28.83 -20.86
CA GLY A 833 -9.52 27.83 -21.65
C GLY A 833 -10.45 26.74 -22.23
N ILE A 834 -11.38 26.22 -21.42
CA ILE A 834 -12.32 25.19 -21.84
C ILE A 834 -13.41 25.72 -22.77
N TRP A 835 -13.84 26.97 -22.62
CA TRP A 835 -14.90 27.60 -23.40
C TRP A 835 -14.39 28.60 -24.42
N SER A 836 -13.10 28.61 -24.77
CA SER A 836 -12.49 29.52 -25.76
C SER A 836 -13.13 29.47 -27.15
N ASP A 837 -13.80 28.36 -27.49
CA ASP A 837 -14.53 28.20 -28.75
C ASP A 837 -15.65 29.26 -28.92
N LEU A 838 -16.18 29.85 -27.84
CA LEU A 838 -17.23 30.87 -27.91
C LEU A 838 -16.75 32.17 -28.61
N GLU A 839 -15.45 32.45 -28.61
CA GLU A 839 -14.85 33.59 -29.32
C GLU A 839 -15.01 33.47 -30.85
N ARG A 840 -15.25 32.27 -31.37
CA ARG A 840 -15.45 31.98 -32.80
C ARG A 840 -16.87 32.21 -33.30
N ALA A 841 -17.81 32.62 -32.44
CA ALA A 841 -19.25 32.66 -32.75
C ALA A 841 -19.64 33.58 -33.94
N GLY A 842 -18.77 34.53 -34.36
CA GLY A 842 -18.97 35.38 -35.53
C GLY A 842 -18.81 34.66 -36.87
N GLY A 843 -18.31 33.42 -36.90
CA GLY A 843 -18.12 32.62 -38.12
C GLY A 843 -19.41 31.96 -38.64
N ARG A 844 -19.32 31.29 -39.82
CA ARG A 844 -20.35 30.43 -40.36
C ARG A 844 -19.86 28.99 -40.29
N PHE A 845 -20.65 28.10 -39.68
CA PHE A 845 -20.27 26.73 -39.37
C PHE A 845 -21.25 25.72 -40.01
N THR A 846 -20.77 24.48 -40.16
CA THR A 846 -21.57 23.37 -40.73
C THR A 846 -21.34 22.12 -39.86
N ASP A 847 -22.21 21.12 -39.98
CA ASP A 847 -22.07 19.87 -39.24
C ASP A 847 -20.75 19.12 -39.51
N ALA A 848 -20.16 19.31 -40.70
CA ALA A 848 -18.84 18.78 -41.06
C ALA A 848 -17.66 19.62 -40.48
N LYS A 849 -17.91 20.90 -40.20
CA LYS A 849 -16.95 21.82 -39.63
C LYS A 849 -17.63 22.65 -38.50
N PRO A 850 -17.90 22.00 -37.37
CA PRO A 850 -18.63 22.64 -36.28
C PRO A 850 -17.82 23.76 -35.60
N MET A 851 -18.53 24.72 -35.01
CA MET A 851 -17.91 25.77 -34.23
C MET A 851 -17.16 25.17 -33.01
N ILE A 852 -17.84 24.29 -32.29
CA ILE A 852 -17.29 23.58 -31.17
C ILE A 852 -17.10 22.12 -31.57
N PRO A 853 -15.84 21.66 -31.72
CA PRO A 853 -15.56 20.27 -32.05
C PRO A 853 -16.03 19.28 -30.99
N SER A 854 -16.17 18.02 -31.38
CA SER A 854 -16.84 17.01 -30.54
C SER A 854 -16.07 16.69 -29.23
N PHE A 855 -14.75 16.65 -29.22
CA PHE A 855 -13.97 16.46 -27.98
C PHE A 855 -14.14 17.63 -27.05
N ARG A 856 -14.17 18.83 -27.58
CA ARG A 856 -14.40 20.05 -26.82
C ARG A 856 -15.79 20.08 -26.17
N ARG A 857 -16.85 19.69 -26.92
CA ARG A 857 -18.21 19.61 -26.36
C ARG A 857 -18.27 18.65 -25.17
N ASN A 858 -17.61 17.49 -25.28
CA ASN A 858 -17.57 16.53 -24.17
C ASN A 858 -16.83 17.10 -22.96
N LEU A 859 -15.67 17.72 -23.16
CA LEU A 859 -14.91 18.37 -22.12
C LEU A 859 -15.70 19.49 -21.42
N GLN A 860 -16.40 20.34 -22.20
CA GLN A 860 -17.24 21.41 -21.68
C GLN A 860 -18.39 20.88 -20.82
N LEU A 861 -19.04 19.79 -21.23
CA LEU A 861 -20.08 19.15 -20.39
C LEU A 861 -19.50 18.55 -19.12
N GLN A 862 -18.35 17.92 -19.20
CA GLN A 862 -17.66 17.38 -18.01
C GLN A 862 -17.25 18.50 -17.04
N TYR A 863 -16.74 19.62 -17.55
CA TYR A 863 -16.46 20.81 -16.76
C TYR A 863 -17.72 21.31 -16.02
N LEU A 864 -18.84 21.44 -16.75
CA LEU A 864 -20.12 21.82 -16.13
C LEU A 864 -20.54 20.83 -15.06
N GLN A 865 -20.40 19.54 -15.28
CA GLN A 865 -20.74 18.53 -14.29
C GLN A 865 -19.95 18.73 -12.99
N ASN A 866 -18.64 18.94 -13.09
CA ASN A 866 -17.78 19.15 -11.93
C ASN A 866 -18.15 20.45 -11.20
N VAL A 867 -18.27 21.56 -11.92
CA VAL A 867 -18.39 22.90 -11.33
C VAL A 867 -19.80 23.19 -10.84
N LEU A 868 -20.84 22.73 -11.54
CA LEU A 868 -22.25 22.96 -11.14
C LEU A 868 -22.61 22.24 -9.84
N SER A 869 -21.98 21.08 -9.56
CA SER A 869 -22.15 20.38 -8.28
C SER A 869 -21.66 21.22 -7.09
N LEU A 870 -20.64 22.06 -7.29
CA LEU A 870 -20.12 23.02 -6.31
C LEU A 870 -20.92 24.32 -6.26
N ALA A 871 -21.57 24.70 -7.37
CA ALA A 871 -22.41 25.89 -7.47
C ALA A 871 -23.78 25.74 -6.79
N GLU A 872 -24.20 24.49 -6.56
CA GLU A 872 -25.53 24.19 -5.99
C GLU A 872 -25.65 24.66 -4.54
N LEU A 873 -26.72 25.43 -4.24
CA LEU A 873 -26.96 25.95 -2.90
C LEU A 873 -27.52 24.85 -1.98
N LYS A 874 -26.61 24.11 -1.35
CA LYS A 874 -26.93 23.08 -0.33
C LYS A 874 -26.49 23.54 1.05
N SER A 875 -27.13 23.03 2.08
CA SER A 875 -26.77 23.31 3.48
C SER A 875 -25.36 22.85 3.86
N THR A 876 -24.81 21.89 3.10
CA THR A 876 -23.45 21.36 3.26
C THR A 876 -22.72 21.47 1.94
N SER A 877 -22.14 22.64 1.68
CA SER A 877 -21.24 22.82 0.54
C SER A 877 -19.85 22.31 0.88
N PRO A 878 -19.17 21.59 -0.03
CA PRO A 878 -17.79 21.16 0.18
C PRO A 878 -16.76 22.30 0.03
N VAL A 879 -17.19 23.50 -0.40
CA VAL A 879 -16.37 24.72 -0.51
C VAL A 879 -16.98 25.83 0.36
N SER A 880 -16.14 26.80 0.75
CA SER A 880 -16.62 28.00 1.48
C SER A 880 -17.65 28.79 0.67
N ALA A 881 -18.52 29.52 1.36
CA ALA A 881 -19.56 30.31 0.71
C ALA A 881 -19.00 31.33 -0.28
N ASP A 882 -17.81 31.88 0.01
CA ASP A 882 -17.17 32.87 -0.89
C ASP A 882 -16.70 32.22 -2.18
N VAL A 883 -16.01 31.07 -2.12
CA VAL A 883 -15.63 30.28 -3.30
C VAL A 883 -16.87 29.86 -4.10
N GLN A 884 -17.94 29.42 -3.41
CA GLN A 884 -19.20 29.09 -4.06
C GLN A 884 -19.80 30.29 -4.81
N ASN A 885 -19.76 31.49 -4.22
CA ASN A 885 -20.24 32.71 -4.87
C ASN A 885 -19.43 33.05 -6.12
N MET A 886 -18.10 32.89 -6.09
CA MET A 886 -17.24 33.10 -7.27
C MET A 886 -17.55 32.09 -8.37
N ILE A 887 -17.75 30.81 -8.04
CA ILE A 887 -18.17 29.80 -8.99
C ILE A 887 -19.52 30.16 -9.61
N ARG A 888 -20.50 30.57 -8.81
CA ARG A 888 -21.83 30.97 -9.30
C ARG A 888 -21.77 32.19 -10.21
N LEU A 889 -20.94 33.20 -9.87
CA LEU A 889 -20.73 34.36 -10.73
C LEU A 889 -20.11 33.95 -12.06
N SER A 890 -19.05 33.11 -12.02
CA SER A 890 -18.41 32.57 -13.22
C SER A 890 -19.38 31.81 -14.12
N MET A 891 -20.30 31.05 -13.55
CA MET A 891 -21.35 30.33 -14.30
C MET A 891 -22.39 31.28 -14.91
N ARG A 892 -22.78 32.39 -14.25
CA ARG A 892 -23.64 33.40 -14.82
C ARG A 892 -22.98 34.10 -16.02
N GLU A 893 -21.71 34.46 -15.90
CA GLU A 893 -20.94 35.03 -17.01
C GLU A 893 -20.89 34.07 -18.19
N LEU A 894 -20.61 32.79 -17.93
CA LEU A 894 -20.57 31.76 -18.97
C LEU A 894 -21.95 31.61 -19.65
N SER A 895 -23.05 31.55 -18.88
CA SER A 895 -24.40 31.51 -19.44
C SER A 895 -24.70 32.74 -20.33
N GLY A 896 -24.26 33.92 -19.91
CA GLY A 896 -24.35 35.14 -20.71
C GLY A 896 -23.54 35.05 -22.00
N ASN A 897 -22.32 34.56 -21.96
CA ASN A 897 -21.48 34.38 -23.15
C ASN A 897 -22.05 33.35 -24.12
N ILE A 898 -22.60 32.24 -23.60
CA ILE A 898 -23.33 31.27 -24.42
C ILE A 898 -24.54 31.93 -25.06
N GLY A 899 -25.31 32.76 -24.32
CA GLY A 899 -26.44 33.52 -24.86
C GLY A 899 -26.03 34.39 -26.04
N LYS A 900 -24.96 35.19 -25.90
CA LYS A 900 -24.41 36.03 -27.00
C LYS A 900 -23.99 35.18 -28.20
N ALA A 901 -23.29 34.08 -27.98
CA ALA A 901 -22.91 33.18 -29.08
C ALA A 901 -24.12 32.60 -29.83
N MET A 902 -25.25 32.39 -29.13
CA MET A 902 -26.51 31.88 -29.72
C MET A 902 -27.35 32.96 -30.42
N GLU A 903 -27.07 34.22 -30.28
CA GLU A 903 -27.74 35.30 -31.05
C GLU A 903 -27.56 35.09 -32.56
N GLY A 904 -26.47 34.47 -33.00
CA GLY A 904 -26.19 34.08 -34.36
C GLY A 904 -26.53 32.64 -34.69
N LYS A 905 -27.53 32.04 -34.06
CA LYS A 905 -27.86 30.59 -34.12
C LYS A 905 -28.03 30.02 -35.55
N ASP A 906 -28.46 30.82 -36.52
CA ASP A 906 -28.63 30.40 -37.93
C ASP A 906 -27.28 30.19 -38.65
N ARG A 907 -26.17 30.64 -38.05
CA ARG A 907 -24.82 30.42 -38.55
C ARG A 907 -24.13 29.23 -37.90
N LEU A 908 -24.71 28.71 -36.79
CA LEU A 908 -24.16 27.59 -36.03
C LEU A 908 -24.60 26.25 -36.64
N ASP A 909 -23.70 25.29 -36.59
CA ASP A 909 -24.04 23.88 -36.89
C ASP A 909 -25.04 23.33 -35.87
N PHE A 910 -25.70 22.24 -36.24
CA PHE A 910 -26.71 21.62 -35.38
C PHE A 910 -26.16 21.14 -34.03
N ALA A 911 -24.96 20.50 -34.03
CA ALA A 911 -24.37 19.92 -32.84
C ALA A 911 -23.94 20.99 -31.85
N THR A 912 -23.32 22.09 -32.31
CA THR A 912 -22.98 23.23 -31.49
C THR A 912 -24.22 23.90 -30.90
N ARG A 913 -25.27 24.08 -31.67
CA ARG A 913 -26.53 24.67 -31.23
C ARG A 913 -27.20 23.85 -30.13
N ALA A 914 -27.26 22.52 -30.33
CA ALA A 914 -27.80 21.60 -29.35
C ALA A 914 -27.01 21.64 -28.04
N HIS A 915 -25.68 21.60 -28.16
CA HIS A 915 -24.75 21.66 -27.03
C HIS A 915 -24.88 22.95 -26.21
N LEU A 916 -24.84 24.11 -26.86
CA LEU A 916 -24.97 25.39 -26.19
C LEU A 916 -26.33 25.59 -25.54
N THR A 917 -27.41 25.12 -26.18
CA THR A 917 -28.75 25.17 -25.60
C THR A 917 -28.83 24.35 -24.32
N GLU A 918 -28.29 23.13 -24.36
CA GLU A 918 -28.29 22.24 -23.18
C GLU A 918 -27.37 22.78 -22.08
N ALA A 919 -26.16 23.24 -22.42
CA ALA A 919 -25.21 23.83 -21.47
C ALA A 919 -25.82 25.01 -20.73
N LYS A 920 -26.43 25.94 -21.47
CA LYS A 920 -27.13 27.10 -20.88
C LYS A 920 -28.26 26.67 -19.97
N THR A 921 -29.07 25.72 -20.40
CA THR A 921 -30.20 25.19 -19.59
C THR A 921 -29.72 24.60 -18.27
N ARG A 922 -28.63 23.84 -18.29
CA ARG A 922 -28.02 23.27 -17.05
C ARG A 922 -27.52 24.33 -16.11
N ILE A 923 -26.80 25.33 -16.65
CA ILE A 923 -26.27 26.42 -15.85
C ILE A 923 -27.43 27.20 -15.19
N ASP A 924 -28.40 27.69 -16.01
CA ASP A 924 -29.47 28.53 -15.53
C ASP A 924 -30.31 27.77 -14.46
N ARG A 925 -30.61 26.49 -14.67
CA ARG A 925 -31.34 25.67 -13.70
C ARG A 925 -30.69 25.63 -12.33
N ILE A 926 -29.37 25.48 -12.28
CA ILE A 926 -28.63 25.40 -11.00
C ILE A 926 -28.46 26.78 -10.38
N ILE A 927 -28.20 27.81 -11.21
CA ILE A 927 -27.97 29.16 -10.70
C ILE A 927 -29.26 29.80 -10.21
N ASP A 928 -30.40 29.52 -10.85
CA ASP A 928 -31.73 30.07 -10.49
C ASP A 928 -32.48 29.16 -9.49
N ALA A 929 -31.93 28.01 -9.13
CA ALA A 929 -32.53 27.13 -8.16
C ALA A 929 -32.69 27.84 -6.79
N PRO A 930 -33.86 27.78 -6.17
CA PRO A 930 -34.05 28.34 -4.85
C PRO A 930 -33.17 27.64 -3.82
N TYR A 931 -32.69 28.42 -2.84
CA TYR A 931 -32.01 27.82 -1.69
C TYR A 931 -32.92 26.85 -0.97
N VAL A 932 -32.54 25.60 -0.88
CA VAL A 932 -33.24 24.60 -0.07
C VAL A 932 -32.55 24.55 1.30
N PRO A 933 -33.17 25.12 2.36
CA PRO A 933 -32.65 24.94 3.69
C PRO A 933 -32.64 23.44 4.01
N GLY A 934 -31.50 22.89 4.37
CA GLY A 934 -31.43 21.52 4.87
C GLY A 934 -32.40 21.41 6.03
N GLY A 935 -33.29 20.39 6.01
CA GLY A 935 -34.19 20.12 7.15
C GLY A 935 -33.31 20.06 8.41
N ALA A 936 -33.83 20.61 9.50
CA ALA A 936 -33.18 20.64 10.80
C ALA A 936 -32.97 19.21 11.33
N GLY A 937 -31.95 18.55 10.83
CA GLY A 937 -31.48 17.26 11.24
C GLY A 937 -30.01 17.36 11.60
N GLY A 938 -29.75 17.72 12.86
CA GLY A 938 -28.41 17.61 13.45
C GLY A 938 -27.40 18.59 12.89
N GLY A 939 -27.29 19.79 13.44
CA GLY A 939 -26.14 20.68 13.30
C GLY A 939 -24.88 19.98 13.85
N GLY A 940 -24.26 19.14 13.05
CA GLY A 940 -22.89 18.77 13.25
C GLY A 940 -22.03 19.93 12.77
N THR A 941 -21.61 20.81 13.67
CA THR A 941 -20.40 21.61 13.47
C THR A 941 -19.33 20.62 13.04
N ILE A 942 -18.91 20.67 11.77
CA ILE A 942 -17.64 20.05 11.37
C ILE A 942 -16.56 20.90 12.05
N ILE A 943 -16.34 20.66 13.32
CA ILE A 943 -15.02 20.84 13.87
C ILE A 943 -14.19 19.86 13.05
N MET A 944 -13.35 20.36 12.14
CA MET A 944 -12.19 19.60 11.73
C MET A 944 -11.40 19.34 13.03
N MET A 945 -11.78 18.31 13.73
CA MET A 945 -10.82 17.64 14.57
C MET A 945 -9.79 17.14 13.57
N MET A 946 -8.67 17.82 13.54
CA MET A 946 -7.42 17.17 13.19
C MET A 946 -7.34 16.00 14.17
N GLY A 947 -7.91 14.88 13.78
CA GLY A 947 -7.80 13.64 14.51
C GLY A 947 -6.32 13.35 14.62
N ARG A 948 -5.83 13.18 15.81
CA ARG A 948 -4.67 12.34 16.03
C ARG A 948 -5.04 11.01 15.38
N GLU A 949 -4.45 10.71 14.24
CA GLU A 949 -4.50 9.37 13.69
C GLU A 949 -3.87 8.45 14.73
N GLY A 950 -4.64 7.52 15.27
CA GLY A 950 -4.12 6.52 16.19
C GLY A 950 -5.01 6.09 17.35
N GLU A 951 -6.24 6.57 17.50
CA GLU A 951 -7.11 6.02 18.55
C GLU A 951 -8.38 5.42 17.93
N ALA A 952 -8.42 4.10 17.91
CA ALA A 952 -9.68 3.36 17.90
C ALA A 952 -10.41 3.69 19.24
N GLY A 953 -11.25 4.71 19.22
CA GLY A 953 -12.05 5.11 20.38
C GLY A 953 -13.10 4.07 20.69
N LEU A 954 -13.01 3.49 21.88
CA LEU A 954 -14.15 2.85 22.53
C LEU A 954 -15.22 3.91 22.81
N PRO A 955 -16.51 3.59 22.66
CA PRO A 955 -17.59 4.54 22.96
C PRO A 955 -17.60 4.89 24.46
N PRO A 956 -17.93 6.13 24.83
CA PRO A 956 -18.02 6.50 26.25
C PRO A 956 -19.25 5.84 26.89
N THR A 957 -19.02 4.94 27.83
CA THR A 957 -20.04 4.51 28.80
C THR A 957 -19.97 5.45 30.00
N GLY A 958 -20.85 6.45 30.03
CA GLY A 958 -21.10 7.24 31.19
C GLY A 958 -22.61 7.35 31.41
N PRO A 959 -23.12 7.15 32.63
CA PRO A 959 -24.58 7.19 32.91
C PRO A 959 -25.08 8.64 32.89
N ALA A 960 -26.20 8.84 32.22
CA ALA A 960 -26.96 10.09 32.25
C ALA A 960 -27.47 10.33 33.68
N ALA A 961 -27.18 11.51 34.22
CA ALA A 961 -27.81 11.99 35.47
C ALA A 961 -29.29 12.32 35.23
N PRO A 962 -30.17 12.09 36.19
CA PRO A 962 -31.59 12.37 36.04
C PRO A 962 -31.83 13.87 36.18
N THR A 963 -32.50 14.47 35.22
CA THR A 963 -33.11 15.78 35.35
C THR A 963 -34.41 15.62 36.13
N GLY A 964 -34.42 16.10 37.37
CA GLY A 964 -35.66 16.31 38.11
C GLY A 964 -36.21 17.71 37.81
N ASN A 965 -37.55 17.73 37.69
CA ASN A 965 -38.52 18.81 37.52
C ASN A 965 -38.56 19.51 36.19
#